data_b2df4dcad12f95c4dec5ad146f1cf167
#
_entry.id   b2df4dcad12f95c4dec5ad146f1cf167
#
_cell.length_a   1.000
_cell.length_b   1.000
_cell.length_c   1.000
_cell.angle_alpha   90.00
_cell.angle_beta   90.00
_cell.angle_gamma   90.00
#
_symmetry.space_group_name_H-M   'P 1'
#
loop_
_entity.id
_entity.type
_entity.pdbx_description
1 polymer ?
#
loop_
_entity_poly.entity_id
_entity_poly.type
_entity_poly.pdbx_seq_one_letter_code
_entity_poly.pdbx_strand_id
1 'polypeptide(L)'
;MPKNRRFLRSTAALILAVLLLAAAMPSALAADTRTGTVSAPTGILLLLASPGGEAAGEVPDGSAVSILAEETDANGTLWYYIQKPGGETGYVPAESVTLSEPETTPTPEETPVSEPEPTAANDRDAYLTQLRALGFPESYLEGLWQLHSRYPAWEFRPFFTNVDWNTAVNEENVLGKSLVWGSAPSSWKSTQEGAFNWTDNTWIELDSGGWVAASREIIAHYMDPRNFLDSSAVFQFLYQGYDAASQTRESLAVLVSGTFLADTTYDTDLDTSNGVNTYAETLYTAGADCGVSPYILAAMMLQEMGTNGASDSISGTNRRFPGYYNAFNIGAYKTAEYSAVDRGLWYASGGHNGSGTSWGRPWNSLYKAIRGGAAFYAANYVAAGQNTLYLKRFNVQGENMYWNQYMTNVAGAASEGRLLSYAYSEEMRASKLTFNIPVYLNMPESAVPAPTGDGSPNTKLSSLTVSAGALSPEFRRDIREYTVIVPNETERITVTASPLNAAASVAGTGEYALNVGVNTVTLTVTAESGASETYTLSVHRRAPDAPVTITGPYAFSADGRVSGVAPGTALAAFTSSLGVSGGTLTVTDASGAAKAPDAPMCTGDFVKITYELDGAEAVFASGYVVVAGDINGDGAVTISDLIKLRNHLLGTGELTGLSLAAADVDRSGTAAINDLIRIRNHLLGTATITP
;
A
#
# COMPACT_ATOMS: atom_id res chain seq x y z
N MET A 1 15.92 23.27 -10.31
CA MET A 1 14.80 23.72 -11.15
C MET A 1 13.56 22.90 -10.81
N PRO A 2 12.53 23.43 -10.11
CA PRO A 2 11.46 22.61 -9.54
C PRO A 2 10.12 22.70 -10.30
N LYS A 3 10.09 22.83 -11.62
CA LYS A 3 8.83 22.99 -12.36
C LYS A 3 8.24 21.73 -12.99
N ASN A 4 8.95 20.60 -13.00
CA ASN A 4 8.46 19.37 -13.65
C ASN A 4 7.78 18.36 -12.67
N ARG A 5 7.72 18.65 -11.36
CA ARG A 5 7.19 17.71 -10.35
C ARG A 5 5.67 17.51 -10.38
N ARG A 6 4.91 18.37 -11.05
CA ARG A 6 3.43 18.25 -11.12
C ARG A 6 2.90 17.56 -12.36
N PHE A 7 3.73 17.36 -13.37
CA PHE A 7 3.28 16.81 -14.67
C PHE A 7 3.05 15.28 -14.66
N LEU A 8 3.77 14.55 -13.83
CA LEU A 8 3.72 13.08 -13.80
C LEU A 8 2.66 12.49 -12.86
N ARG A 9 2.22 13.25 -11.85
CA ARG A 9 1.20 12.74 -10.89
C ARG A 9 -0.22 12.65 -11.43
N SER A 10 -0.51 13.27 -12.56
CA SER A 10 -1.88 13.41 -13.08
C SER A 10 -2.23 12.48 -14.24
N THR A 11 -1.26 11.82 -14.86
CA THR A 11 -1.53 10.76 -15.85
C THR A 11 -2.06 9.49 -15.19
N ALA A 12 -1.74 9.25 -13.91
CA ALA A 12 -2.22 8.08 -13.16
C ALA A 12 -3.74 8.09 -12.88
N ALA A 13 -4.36 9.27 -12.76
CA ALA A 13 -5.76 9.37 -12.37
C ALA A 13 -6.77 8.99 -13.48
N LEU A 14 -6.36 8.95 -14.74
CA LEU A 14 -7.28 8.65 -15.85
C LEU A 14 -7.25 7.19 -16.29
N ILE A 15 -6.15 6.49 -16.06
CA ILE A 15 -6.06 5.02 -16.24
C ILE A 15 -7.03 4.31 -15.27
N LEU A 16 -7.36 4.96 -14.16
CA LEU A 16 -8.25 4.44 -13.12
C LEU A 16 -9.73 4.31 -13.55
N ALA A 17 -10.21 5.13 -14.48
CA ALA A 17 -11.62 5.12 -14.86
C ALA A 17 -12.00 3.95 -15.80
N VAL A 18 -11.02 3.36 -16.52
CA VAL A 18 -11.23 2.19 -17.39
C VAL A 18 -11.03 0.89 -16.61
N LEU A 19 -10.22 0.90 -15.54
CA LEU A 19 -10.07 -0.23 -14.63
C LEU A 19 -11.32 -0.49 -13.76
N LEU A 20 -12.21 0.48 -13.60
CA LEU A 20 -13.48 0.32 -12.88
C LEU A 20 -14.48 -0.63 -13.57
N LEU A 21 -14.32 -0.91 -14.87
CA LEU A 21 -15.11 -1.95 -15.55
C LEU A 21 -14.44 -3.33 -15.55
N ALA A 22 -13.11 -3.38 -15.31
CA ALA A 22 -12.37 -4.65 -15.19
C ALA A 22 -12.21 -5.10 -13.72
N ALA A 23 -12.43 -4.22 -12.75
CA ALA A 23 -12.30 -4.50 -11.31
C ALA A 23 -13.49 -5.27 -10.70
N ALA A 24 -14.47 -5.67 -11.51
CA ALA A 24 -15.54 -6.58 -11.11
C ALA A 24 -15.20 -8.06 -11.42
N MET A 25 -13.94 -8.37 -11.77
CA MET A 25 -13.53 -9.77 -11.87
C MET A 25 -12.97 -10.24 -10.52
N PRO A 26 -13.51 -11.32 -9.94
CA PRO A 26 -12.95 -11.91 -8.74
C PRO A 26 -11.50 -12.32 -9.00
N SER A 27 -10.64 -12.15 -7.98
CA SER A 27 -9.25 -12.60 -7.99
C SER A 27 -9.20 -14.12 -8.16
N ALA A 28 -9.19 -14.60 -9.38
CA ALA A 28 -8.97 -16.01 -9.64
C ALA A 28 -7.51 -16.34 -9.36
N LEU A 29 -7.25 -17.10 -8.28
CA LEU A 29 -6.06 -17.93 -8.19
C LEU A 29 -5.93 -18.71 -9.52
N ALA A 30 -4.71 -18.82 -10.04
CA ALA A 30 -4.39 -19.69 -11.14
C ALA A 30 -4.67 -21.16 -10.72
N ALA A 31 -5.90 -21.61 -10.91
CA ALA A 31 -6.23 -23.02 -10.98
C ALA A 31 -6.20 -23.42 -12.46
N ASP A 32 -5.73 -24.60 -12.74
CA ASP A 32 -5.91 -25.27 -14.06
C ASP A 32 -7.31 -24.98 -14.56
N THR A 33 -7.41 -24.56 -15.82
CA THR A 33 -8.70 -24.19 -16.43
C THR A 33 -9.57 -25.43 -16.40
N ARG A 34 -10.42 -25.57 -15.37
CA ARG A 34 -11.35 -26.69 -15.29
C ARG A 34 -12.40 -26.52 -16.38
N THR A 35 -12.69 -27.59 -17.07
CA THR A 35 -13.78 -27.63 -18.04
C THR A 35 -14.98 -28.36 -17.46
N GLY A 36 -16.15 -28.05 -17.95
CA GLY A 36 -17.38 -28.72 -17.55
C GLY A 36 -18.41 -28.70 -18.66
N THR A 37 -19.47 -29.48 -18.49
CA THR A 37 -20.61 -29.52 -19.40
C THR A 37 -21.83 -28.95 -18.70
N VAL A 38 -22.51 -28.01 -19.33
CA VAL A 38 -23.74 -27.40 -18.80
C VAL A 38 -24.87 -28.42 -18.81
N SER A 39 -25.60 -28.48 -17.71
CA SER A 39 -26.83 -29.25 -17.55
C SER A 39 -28.00 -28.29 -17.34
N ALA A 40 -28.85 -28.17 -18.36
CA ALA A 40 -30.00 -27.28 -18.36
C ALA A 40 -31.27 -28.05 -18.76
N PRO A 41 -32.08 -28.59 -17.83
CA PRO A 41 -33.28 -29.40 -18.15
C PRO A 41 -34.31 -28.68 -19.01
N THR A 42 -34.27 -27.36 -19.11
CA THR A 42 -35.12 -26.51 -19.95
C THR A 42 -34.53 -26.27 -21.35
N GLY A 43 -33.37 -26.85 -21.66
CA GLY A 43 -32.66 -26.70 -22.93
C GLY A 43 -31.69 -25.54 -23.02
N ILE A 44 -31.82 -24.54 -22.17
CA ILE A 44 -30.88 -23.38 -22.04
C ILE A 44 -30.69 -22.99 -20.58
N LEU A 45 -29.50 -22.52 -20.26
CA LEU A 45 -29.17 -21.92 -18.97
C LEU A 45 -28.86 -20.44 -19.17
N LEU A 46 -29.39 -19.58 -18.31
CA LEU A 46 -29.09 -18.15 -18.37
C LEU A 46 -27.68 -17.89 -17.81
N LEU A 47 -26.89 -17.10 -18.52
CA LEU A 47 -25.68 -16.46 -18.02
C LEU A 47 -26.09 -15.18 -17.30
N LEU A 48 -25.63 -15.01 -16.05
CA LEU A 48 -25.94 -13.82 -15.28
C LEU A 48 -24.73 -12.88 -15.20
N ALA A 49 -24.98 -11.59 -15.10
CA ALA A 49 -23.93 -10.56 -14.98
C ALA A 49 -23.20 -10.61 -13.62
N SER A 50 -23.86 -11.15 -12.59
CA SER A 50 -23.31 -11.41 -11.25
C SER A 50 -24.08 -12.56 -10.60
N PRO A 51 -23.57 -13.22 -9.53
CA PRO A 51 -24.30 -14.24 -8.79
C PRO A 51 -25.72 -13.78 -8.40
N GLY A 52 -26.76 -14.46 -8.92
CA GLY A 52 -28.16 -14.09 -8.71
C GLY A 52 -28.61 -12.76 -9.36
N GLY A 53 -27.80 -12.16 -10.23
CA GLY A 53 -28.08 -10.90 -10.91
C GLY A 53 -28.96 -11.00 -12.16
N GLU A 54 -28.96 -9.96 -12.99
CA GLU A 54 -29.72 -9.93 -14.24
C GLU A 54 -29.09 -10.82 -15.32
N ALA A 55 -29.93 -11.34 -16.24
CA ALA A 55 -29.49 -12.16 -17.36
C ALA A 55 -28.62 -11.34 -18.31
N ALA A 56 -27.42 -11.85 -18.62
CA ALA A 56 -26.44 -11.25 -19.54
C ALA A 56 -26.30 -12.04 -20.84
N GLY A 57 -26.79 -13.28 -20.87
CA GLY A 57 -26.73 -14.16 -22.04
C GLY A 57 -27.38 -15.52 -21.77
N GLU A 58 -27.16 -16.47 -22.69
CA GLU A 58 -27.70 -17.82 -22.60
C GLU A 58 -26.65 -18.84 -23.04
N VAL A 59 -26.65 -20.03 -22.42
CA VAL A 59 -25.81 -21.16 -22.80
C VAL A 59 -26.70 -22.40 -22.99
N PRO A 60 -26.62 -23.09 -24.15
CA PRO A 60 -27.42 -24.28 -24.40
C PRO A 60 -27.03 -25.44 -23.50
N ASP A 61 -28.03 -26.34 -23.24
CA ASP A 61 -27.77 -27.61 -22.58
C ASP A 61 -26.73 -28.45 -23.34
N GLY A 62 -25.87 -29.13 -22.58
CA GLY A 62 -24.79 -29.94 -23.16
C GLY A 62 -23.59 -29.15 -23.66
N SER A 63 -23.59 -27.81 -23.54
CA SER A 63 -22.45 -27.00 -23.95
C SER A 63 -21.22 -27.26 -23.07
N ALA A 64 -20.07 -27.52 -23.71
CA ALA A 64 -18.78 -27.53 -23.02
C ALA A 64 -18.38 -26.11 -22.70
N VAL A 65 -17.98 -25.85 -21.44
CA VAL A 65 -17.60 -24.52 -20.95
C VAL A 65 -16.30 -24.59 -20.19
N SER A 66 -15.55 -23.49 -20.21
CA SER A 66 -14.38 -23.31 -19.36
C SER A 66 -14.80 -22.59 -18.08
N ILE A 67 -14.38 -23.09 -16.92
CA ILE A 67 -14.63 -22.47 -15.63
C ILE A 67 -13.46 -21.54 -15.31
N LEU A 68 -13.76 -20.25 -15.26
CA LEU A 68 -12.77 -19.19 -15.08
C LEU A 68 -12.61 -18.79 -13.62
N ALA A 69 -13.69 -18.88 -12.81
CA ALA A 69 -13.67 -18.56 -11.39
C ALA A 69 -14.84 -19.26 -10.66
N GLU A 70 -14.70 -19.33 -9.32
CA GLU A 70 -15.76 -19.76 -8.39
C GLU A 70 -16.08 -18.62 -7.44
N GLU A 71 -17.36 -18.42 -7.13
CA GLU A 71 -17.82 -17.41 -6.19
C GLU A 71 -19.00 -17.94 -5.39
N THR A 72 -19.03 -17.63 -4.09
CA THR A 72 -20.14 -17.99 -3.22
C THR A 72 -20.92 -16.72 -2.86
N ASP A 73 -22.23 -16.72 -3.13
CA ASP A 73 -23.08 -15.58 -2.83
C ASP A 73 -23.39 -15.45 -1.31
N ALA A 74 -24.03 -14.35 -0.93
CA ALA A 74 -24.42 -14.09 0.47
C ALA A 74 -25.34 -15.13 1.10
N ASN A 75 -25.97 -16.00 0.29
CA ASN A 75 -26.85 -17.08 0.73
C ASN A 75 -26.11 -18.42 0.85
N GLY A 76 -24.82 -18.47 0.52
CA GLY A 76 -24.01 -19.69 0.52
C GLY A 76 -24.11 -20.52 -0.74
N THR A 77 -24.71 -20.02 -1.83
CA THR A 77 -24.80 -20.71 -3.12
C THR A 77 -23.49 -20.52 -3.88
N LEU A 78 -22.91 -21.61 -4.36
CA LEU A 78 -21.71 -21.61 -5.19
C LEU A 78 -22.08 -21.31 -6.65
N TRP A 79 -21.37 -20.39 -7.26
CA TRP A 79 -21.50 -19.95 -8.65
C TRP A 79 -20.20 -20.16 -9.40
N TYR A 80 -20.29 -20.59 -10.67
CA TYR A 80 -19.15 -20.62 -11.59
C TYR A 80 -19.24 -19.45 -12.55
N TYR A 81 -18.15 -18.72 -12.69
CA TYR A 81 -17.96 -17.78 -13.79
C TYR A 81 -17.39 -18.56 -14.96
N ILE A 82 -18.21 -18.74 -16.01
CA ILE A 82 -17.87 -19.61 -17.12
C ILE A 82 -17.67 -18.82 -18.43
N GLN A 83 -16.92 -19.42 -19.35
CA GLN A 83 -16.82 -18.99 -20.74
C GLN A 83 -17.37 -20.09 -21.65
N LYS A 84 -18.36 -19.75 -22.50
CA LYS A 84 -18.88 -20.66 -23.50
C LYS A 84 -18.06 -20.61 -24.79
N PRO A 85 -18.17 -21.63 -25.68
CA PRO A 85 -17.64 -21.55 -27.04
C PRO A 85 -18.20 -20.31 -27.77
N GLY A 86 -17.31 -19.44 -28.26
CA GLY A 86 -17.67 -18.14 -28.82
C GLY A 86 -17.26 -16.95 -27.98
N GLY A 87 -16.69 -17.18 -26.75
CA GLY A 87 -16.02 -16.15 -25.93
C GLY A 87 -16.91 -15.40 -24.95
N GLU A 88 -18.24 -15.55 -25.00
CA GLU A 88 -19.13 -14.91 -24.01
C GLU A 88 -18.97 -15.52 -22.63
N THR A 89 -19.02 -14.69 -21.59
CA THR A 89 -18.84 -15.08 -20.20
C THR A 89 -20.02 -14.67 -19.33
N GLY A 90 -20.21 -15.37 -18.20
CA GLY A 90 -21.23 -15.03 -17.21
C GLY A 90 -21.26 -16.04 -16.07
N TYR A 91 -22.05 -15.73 -15.05
CA TYR A 91 -22.24 -16.59 -13.89
C TYR A 91 -23.37 -17.59 -14.11
N VAL A 92 -23.12 -18.83 -13.67
CA VAL A 92 -24.13 -19.90 -13.61
C VAL A 92 -24.05 -20.60 -12.25
N PRO A 93 -25.15 -21.15 -11.71
CA PRO A 93 -25.07 -21.97 -10.51
C PRO A 93 -24.13 -23.16 -10.73
N ALA A 94 -23.25 -23.44 -9.78
CA ALA A 94 -22.29 -24.53 -9.90
C ALA A 94 -22.95 -25.90 -10.07
N GLU A 95 -24.13 -26.11 -9.51
CA GLU A 95 -24.95 -27.32 -9.66
C GLU A 95 -25.41 -27.57 -11.11
N SER A 96 -25.40 -26.52 -11.95
CA SER A 96 -25.78 -26.60 -13.36
C SER A 96 -24.59 -26.92 -14.27
N VAL A 97 -23.41 -27.24 -13.72
CA VAL A 97 -22.22 -27.59 -14.52
C VAL A 97 -21.62 -28.89 -13.97
N THR A 98 -21.59 -29.92 -14.81
CA THR A 98 -20.87 -31.15 -14.50
C THR A 98 -19.40 -30.98 -14.88
N LEU A 99 -18.51 -31.05 -13.90
CA LEU A 99 -17.06 -30.94 -14.13
C LEU A 99 -16.57 -32.14 -14.97
N SER A 100 -15.73 -31.90 -15.95
CA SER A 100 -15.01 -32.94 -16.67
C SER A 100 -13.91 -33.49 -15.74
N GLU A 101 -13.91 -34.78 -15.48
CA GLU A 101 -12.77 -35.43 -14.82
C GLU A 101 -11.54 -35.31 -15.74
N PRO A 102 -10.32 -35.13 -15.21
CA PRO A 102 -9.12 -35.22 -16.03
C PRO A 102 -9.07 -36.59 -16.66
N GLU A 103 -8.99 -36.66 -17.98
CA GLU A 103 -8.87 -37.92 -18.71
C GLU A 103 -7.67 -38.69 -18.16
N THR A 104 -7.94 -39.75 -17.38
CA THR A 104 -6.96 -40.79 -17.10
C THR A 104 -6.81 -41.58 -18.36
N THR A 105 -5.77 -41.35 -19.13
CA THR A 105 -5.36 -42.16 -20.26
C THR A 105 -5.28 -43.63 -19.82
N PRO A 106 -5.98 -44.60 -20.47
CA PRO A 106 -5.85 -46.00 -20.10
C PRO A 106 -4.41 -46.45 -20.33
N THR A 107 -3.85 -47.07 -19.33
CA THR A 107 -2.54 -47.70 -19.40
C THR A 107 -2.49 -48.71 -20.55
N PRO A 108 -1.65 -48.55 -21.56
CA PRO A 108 -1.48 -49.56 -22.60
C PRO A 108 -0.69 -50.74 -21.99
N GLU A 109 -1.13 -51.97 -22.32
CA GLU A 109 -0.49 -53.23 -22.06
C GLU A 109 0.99 -53.21 -22.48
N GLU A 110 1.92 -53.58 -21.60
CA GLU A 110 3.34 -53.56 -21.84
C GLU A 110 3.76 -54.45 -23.01
N THR A 111 4.07 -53.81 -24.13
CA THR A 111 5.01 -54.38 -25.11
C THR A 111 6.41 -53.85 -24.76
N PRO A 112 7.46 -54.64 -24.82
CA PRO A 112 8.80 -54.16 -24.42
C PRO A 112 9.26 -53.10 -25.43
N VAL A 113 9.21 -51.87 -24.99
CA VAL A 113 9.71 -50.71 -25.75
C VAL A 113 11.20 -50.61 -25.40
N SER A 114 12.02 -50.58 -26.44
CA SER A 114 13.40 -50.17 -26.39
C SER A 114 13.54 -48.87 -25.61
N GLU A 115 14.61 -48.76 -24.75
CA GLU A 115 14.96 -47.57 -24.01
C GLU A 115 14.66 -46.28 -24.79
N PRO A 116 13.92 -45.32 -24.19
CA PRO A 116 13.73 -43.99 -24.84
C PRO A 116 15.09 -43.29 -24.86
N GLU A 117 15.44 -42.80 -26.03
CA GLU A 117 16.65 -41.99 -26.24
C GLU A 117 16.73 -40.80 -25.26
N PRO A 118 17.93 -40.41 -24.80
CA PRO A 118 18.17 -39.41 -23.74
C PRO A 118 18.07 -37.96 -24.23
N THR A 119 17.14 -37.61 -25.10
CA THR A 119 17.06 -36.28 -25.72
C THR A 119 16.46 -35.20 -24.84
N ALA A 120 15.38 -35.46 -24.12
CA ALA A 120 14.68 -34.42 -23.33
C ALA A 120 15.41 -33.99 -22.04
N ALA A 121 16.10 -34.90 -21.37
CA ALA A 121 16.89 -34.57 -20.16
C ALA A 121 18.15 -33.77 -20.54
N ASN A 122 18.81 -34.14 -21.67
CA ASN A 122 19.98 -33.44 -22.17
C ASN A 122 19.64 -32.02 -22.62
N ASP A 123 18.48 -31.78 -23.20
CA ASP A 123 18.03 -30.45 -23.65
C ASP A 123 17.75 -29.54 -22.44
N ARG A 124 17.13 -30.07 -21.37
CA ARG A 124 16.91 -29.32 -20.13
C ARG A 124 18.24 -28.88 -19.49
N ASP A 125 19.16 -29.80 -19.27
CA ASP A 125 20.42 -29.50 -18.61
C ASP A 125 21.28 -28.55 -19.45
N ALA A 126 21.26 -28.68 -20.78
CA ALA A 126 21.91 -27.74 -21.70
C ALA A 126 21.31 -26.34 -21.59
N TYR A 127 19.99 -26.22 -21.56
CA TYR A 127 19.31 -24.93 -21.43
C TYR A 127 19.53 -24.29 -20.06
N LEU A 128 19.45 -25.06 -18.96
CA LEU A 128 19.77 -24.54 -17.63
C LEU A 128 21.23 -24.06 -17.53
N THR A 129 22.15 -24.77 -18.20
CA THR A 129 23.56 -24.33 -18.31
C THR A 129 23.68 -23.01 -19.07
N GLN A 130 22.92 -22.82 -20.13
CA GLN A 130 22.86 -21.56 -20.87
C GLN A 130 22.32 -20.41 -19.99
N LEU A 131 21.24 -20.63 -19.24
CA LEU A 131 20.68 -19.63 -18.31
C LEU A 131 21.69 -19.21 -17.24
N ARG A 132 22.44 -20.17 -16.66
CA ARG A 132 23.53 -19.89 -15.72
C ARG A 132 24.64 -19.06 -16.37
N ALA A 133 25.01 -19.40 -17.59
CA ALA A 133 26.04 -18.66 -18.35
C ALA A 133 25.58 -17.22 -18.67
N LEU A 134 24.29 -16.98 -18.83
CA LEU A 134 23.70 -15.64 -18.94
C LEU A 134 23.70 -14.88 -17.61
N GLY A 135 23.85 -15.58 -16.46
CA GLY A 135 23.91 -14.99 -15.13
C GLY A 135 22.60 -15.04 -14.35
N PHE A 136 21.64 -15.87 -14.74
CA PHE A 136 20.45 -16.08 -13.93
C PHE A 136 20.80 -16.88 -12.65
N PRO A 137 20.31 -16.44 -11.46
CA PRO A 137 20.41 -17.23 -10.23
C PRO A 137 19.63 -18.56 -10.30
N GLU A 138 20.06 -19.56 -9.53
CA GLU A 138 19.42 -20.89 -9.51
C GLU A 138 17.89 -20.82 -9.28
N SER A 139 17.44 -19.90 -8.44
CA SER A 139 16.02 -19.74 -8.10
C SER A 139 15.12 -19.27 -9.26
N TYR A 140 15.68 -18.85 -10.40
CA TYR A 140 14.92 -18.50 -11.60
C TYR A 140 14.80 -19.66 -12.60
N LEU A 141 15.72 -20.62 -12.53
CA LEU A 141 15.97 -21.56 -13.62
C LEU A 141 14.76 -22.44 -13.94
N GLU A 142 14.10 -22.95 -12.92
CA GLU A 142 12.95 -23.85 -13.13
C GLU A 142 11.78 -23.12 -13.80
N GLY A 143 11.42 -21.93 -13.33
CA GLY A 143 10.35 -21.13 -13.95
C GLY A 143 10.65 -20.77 -15.40
N LEU A 144 11.91 -20.39 -15.70
CA LEU A 144 12.33 -20.09 -17.06
C LEU A 144 12.37 -21.32 -17.95
N TRP A 145 12.75 -22.49 -17.42
CA TRP A 145 12.70 -23.75 -18.15
C TRP A 145 11.25 -24.15 -18.49
N GLN A 146 10.31 -24.03 -17.57
CA GLN A 146 8.91 -24.31 -17.84
C GLN A 146 8.33 -23.44 -18.97
N LEU A 147 8.69 -22.17 -18.99
CA LEU A 147 8.33 -21.27 -20.06
C LEU A 147 8.99 -21.65 -21.40
N HIS A 148 10.29 -21.95 -21.39
CA HIS A 148 11.03 -22.35 -22.60
C HIS A 148 10.52 -23.67 -23.17
N SER A 149 10.22 -24.65 -22.32
CA SER A 149 9.69 -25.95 -22.79
C SER A 149 8.36 -25.81 -23.51
N ARG A 150 7.53 -24.84 -23.11
CA ARG A 150 6.24 -24.55 -23.77
C ARG A 150 6.39 -23.64 -24.99
N TYR A 151 7.31 -22.69 -24.94
CA TYR A 151 7.55 -21.69 -25.96
C TYR A 151 9.07 -21.62 -26.30
N PRO A 152 9.61 -22.57 -27.08
CA PRO A 152 11.05 -22.67 -27.31
C PRO A 152 11.66 -21.46 -28.04
N ALA A 153 10.84 -20.69 -28.74
CA ALA A 153 11.30 -19.48 -29.43
C ALA A 153 11.47 -18.27 -28.52
N TRP A 154 10.99 -18.34 -27.27
CA TRP A 154 11.12 -17.24 -26.33
C TRP A 154 12.56 -17.08 -25.84
N GLU A 155 13.00 -15.82 -25.79
CA GLU A 155 14.34 -15.43 -25.32
C GLU A 155 14.23 -14.71 -23.98
N PHE A 156 14.87 -15.25 -22.95
CA PHE A 156 14.95 -14.63 -21.62
C PHE A 156 16.33 -14.00 -21.44
N ARG A 157 16.36 -12.71 -21.10
CA ARG A 157 17.56 -11.93 -20.82
C ARG A 157 17.57 -11.47 -19.39
N PRO A 158 18.63 -11.72 -18.60
CA PRO A 158 18.72 -11.14 -17.28
C PRO A 158 18.94 -9.63 -17.40
N PHE A 159 18.10 -8.87 -16.69
CA PHE A 159 18.28 -7.45 -16.50
C PHE A 159 18.89 -7.21 -15.13
N PHE A 160 20.21 -7.06 -15.05
CA PHE A 160 20.91 -6.81 -13.80
C PHE A 160 20.63 -5.39 -13.32
N THR A 161 19.84 -5.27 -12.26
CA THR A 161 19.50 -3.97 -11.66
C THR A 161 20.70 -3.32 -10.97
N ASN A 162 21.67 -4.13 -10.53
CA ASN A 162 22.81 -3.76 -9.67
C ASN A 162 22.38 -3.09 -8.35
N VAL A 163 21.15 -3.32 -7.92
CA VAL A 163 20.56 -2.79 -6.69
C VAL A 163 20.38 -3.92 -5.70
N ASP A 164 20.66 -3.66 -4.43
CA ASP A 164 20.36 -4.56 -3.33
C ASP A 164 18.84 -4.70 -3.17
N TRP A 165 18.38 -5.95 -3.01
CA TRP A 165 16.96 -6.28 -2.89
C TRP A 165 16.25 -5.50 -1.80
N ASN A 166 16.79 -5.51 -0.58
CA ASN A 166 16.15 -4.82 0.55
C ASN A 166 16.13 -3.31 0.34
N THR A 167 17.17 -2.76 -0.27
CA THR A 167 17.21 -1.34 -0.63
C THR A 167 16.11 -1.01 -1.63
N ALA A 168 15.94 -1.80 -2.69
CA ALA A 168 14.89 -1.58 -3.68
C ALA A 168 13.48 -1.64 -3.07
N VAL A 169 13.22 -2.66 -2.24
CA VAL A 169 11.92 -2.80 -1.55
C VAL A 169 11.66 -1.63 -0.59
N ASN A 170 12.68 -1.18 0.15
CA ASN A 170 12.53 -0.05 1.08
C ASN A 170 12.27 1.27 0.35
N GLU A 171 12.91 1.50 -0.80
CA GLU A 171 12.66 2.67 -1.65
C GLU A 171 11.25 2.68 -2.25
N GLU A 172 10.63 1.52 -2.44
CA GLU A 172 9.24 1.39 -2.85
C GLU A 172 8.25 1.47 -1.66
N ASN A 173 8.67 1.13 -0.45
CA ASN A 173 7.85 1.17 0.76
C ASN A 173 7.71 2.58 1.36
N VAL A 174 7.76 3.61 0.52
CA VAL A 174 7.52 5.01 0.93
C VAL A 174 6.02 5.29 0.83
N LEU A 175 5.47 5.91 1.87
CA LEU A 175 4.03 6.22 1.95
C LEU A 175 3.51 6.90 0.68
N GLY A 176 2.48 6.34 0.08
CA GLY A 176 1.83 6.84 -1.14
C GLY A 176 2.52 6.48 -2.45
N LYS A 177 3.64 5.76 -2.43
CA LYS A 177 4.36 5.34 -3.63
C LYS A 177 3.83 4.04 -4.24
N SER A 178 3.50 3.09 -3.37
CA SER A 178 2.85 1.83 -3.74
C SER A 178 1.53 1.69 -3.01
N LEU A 179 0.46 1.46 -3.76
CA LEU A 179 -0.91 1.40 -3.25
C LEU A 179 -1.56 0.06 -3.59
N VAL A 180 -2.51 -0.34 -2.76
CA VAL A 180 -3.46 -1.43 -3.00
C VAL A 180 -4.89 -0.91 -2.86
N TRP A 181 -5.84 -1.65 -3.42
CA TRP A 181 -7.25 -1.32 -3.26
C TRP A 181 -7.70 -1.50 -1.80
N GLY A 182 -8.55 -0.62 -1.29
CA GLY A 182 -9.02 -0.65 0.10
C GLY A 182 -9.74 -1.95 0.50
N SER A 183 -10.32 -2.68 -0.45
CA SER A 183 -10.92 -4.01 -0.22
C SER A 183 -9.92 -5.17 -0.26
N ALA A 184 -8.64 -4.92 -0.54
CA ALA A 184 -7.60 -5.95 -0.46
C ALA A 184 -7.50 -6.52 0.97
N PRO A 185 -6.99 -7.76 1.15
CA PRO A 185 -6.71 -8.32 2.47
C PRO A 185 -5.91 -7.36 3.35
N SER A 186 -6.15 -7.38 4.65
CA SER A 186 -5.46 -6.48 5.58
C SER A 186 -3.93 -6.65 5.56
N SER A 187 -3.44 -7.87 5.35
CA SER A 187 -2.01 -8.18 5.22
C SER A 187 -1.34 -7.50 4.01
N TRP A 188 -2.12 -7.05 3.02
CA TRP A 188 -1.60 -6.30 1.87
C TRP A 188 -1.50 -4.80 2.13
N LYS A 189 -2.06 -4.32 3.23
CA LYS A 189 -2.19 -2.91 3.56
C LYS A 189 -1.18 -2.51 4.64
N SER A 190 -0.55 -1.36 4.47
CA SER A 190 0.45 -0.84 5.40
C SER A 190 -0.17 -0.31 6.68
N THR A 191 0.51 -0.52 7.81
CA THR A 191 0.20 0.09 9.11
C THR A 191 1.26 1.10 9.54
N GLN A 192 2.18 1.50 8.63
CA GLN A 192 3.16 2.53 8.92
C GLN A 192 2.50 3.86 9.28
N GLU A 193 3.27 4.77 9.84
CA GLU A 193 2.78 6.12 10.19
C GLU A 193 2.15 6.81 8.99
N GLY A 194 0.92 7.34 9.16
CA GLY A 194 0.15 7.97 8.10
C GLY A 194 -0.62 7.01 7.16
N ALA A 195 -0.50 5.68 7.34
CA ALA A 195 -1.23 4.70 6.53
C ALA A 195 -2.50 4.17 7.20
N PHE A 196 -2.53 4.10 8.54
CA PHE A 196 -3.63 3.52 9.30
C PHE A 196 -4.03 4.40 10.48
N ASN A 197 -5.33 4.64 10.65
CA ASN A 197 -5.88 5.32 11.80
C ASN A 197 -6.23 4.31 12.90
N TRP A 198 -5.37 4.22 13.91
CA TRP A 198 -5.52 3.28 15.03
C TRP A 198 -6.76 3.57 15.88
N THR A 199 -7.25 4.82 15.90
CA THR A 199 -8.44 5.21 16.68
C THR A 199 -9.73 4.73 16.01
N ASP A 200 -9.85 4.97 14.72
CA ASP A 200 -11.04 4.65 13.93
C ASP A 200 -10.96 3.25 13.32
N ASN A 201 -9.81 2.57 13.48
CA ASN A 201 -9.55 1.24 12.92
C ASN A 201 -9.73 1.19 11.39
N THR A 202 -9.24 2.22 10.70
CA THR A 202 -9.40 2.39 9.24
C THR A 202 -8.09 2.71 8.55
N TRP A 203 -7.90 2.21 7.32
CA TRP A 203 -6.80 2.63 6.45
C TRP A 203 -7.09 4.00 5.87
N ILE A 204 -6.04 4.84 5.81
CA ILE A 204 -6.13 6.20 5.29
C ILE A 204 -6.05 6.12 3.77
N GLU A 205 -7.09 6.67 3.10
CA GLU A 205 -7.10 6.80 1.65
C GLU A 205 -6.03 7.81 1.20
N LEU A 206 -5.13 7.37 0.33
CA LEU A 206 -4.03 8.18 -0.18
C LEU A 206 -4.24 8.63 -1.64
N ASP A 207 -5.10 7.92 -2.37
CA ASP A 207 -5.54 8.32 -3.69
C ASP A 207 -7.04 8.03 -3.85
N SER A 208 -7.71 8.86 -4.64
CA SER A 208 -9.16 8.84 -4.80
C SER A 208 -9.65 7.48 -5.32
N GLY A 209 -10.79 7.03 -4.80
CA GLY A 209 -11.40 5.75 -5.16
C GLY A 209 -11.02 4.59 -4.23
N GLY A 210 -10.53 4.88 -3.03
CA GLY A 210 -10.29 3.86 -2.00
C GLY A 210 -8.91 3.23 -2.03
N TRP A 211 -7.91 3.88 -2.63
CA TRP A 211 -6.54 3.38 -2.65
C TRP A 211 -5.79 3.71 -1.37
N VAL A 212 -5.21 2.69 -0.73
CA VAL A 212 -4.49 2.78 0.53
C VAL A 212 -3.04 2.29 0.37
N ALA A 213 -2.16 2.64 1.31
CA ALA A 213 -0.76 2.23 1.26
C ALA A 213 -0.61 0.70 1.25
N ALA A 214 0.22 0.19 0.35
CA ALA A 214 0.61 -1.20 0.29
C ALA A 214 1.55 -1.57 1.44
N SER A 215 1.43 -2.79 2.00
CA SER A 215 2.40 -3.31 2.97
C SER A 215 3.74 -3.61 2.30
N ARG A 216 4.82 -3.61 3.09
CA ARG A 216 6.16 -3.94 2.60
C ARG A 216 6.22 -5.34 1.99
N GLU A 217 5.48 -6.28 2.56
CA GLU A 217 5.44 -7.68 2.16
C GLU A 217 4.79 -7.84 0.78
N ILE A 218 3.67 -7.16 0.52
CA ILE A 218 3.03 -7.21 -0.80
C ILE A 218 3.84 -6.46 -1.87
N ILE A 219 4.53 -5.37 -1.49
CA ILE A 219 5.48 -4.69 -2.39
C ILE A 219 6.60 -5.67 -2.78
N ALA A 220 7.21 -6.35 -1.82
CA ALA A 220 8.25 -7.34 -2.07
C ALA A 220 7.75 -8.49 -2.96
N HIS A 221 6.52 -8.97 -2.75
CA HIS A 221 5.90 -9.99 -3.61
C HIS A 221 5.82 -9.54 -5.07
N TYR A 222 5.28 -8.33 -5.34
CA TYR A 222 5.10 -7.83 -6.71
C TYR A 222 6.40 -7.37 -7.36
N MET A 223 7.42 -7.04 -6.57
CA MET A 223 8.77 -6.74 -7.07
C MET A 223 9.58 -7.99 -7.38
N ASP A 224 9.23 -9.17 -6.83
CA ASP A 224 9.97 -10.40 -7.08
C ASP A 224 9.58 -11.03 -8.42
N PRO A 225 10.46 -11.00 -9.44
CA PRO A 225 10.12 -11.47 -10.78
C PRO A 225 9.76 -12.96 -10.83
N ARG A 226 10.26 -13.75 -9.88
CA ARG A 226 10.05 -15.21 -9.83
C ARG A 226 8.60 -15.61 -9.58
N ASN A 227 7.81 -14.73 -8.96
CA ASN A 227 6.37 -14.91 -8.75
C ASN A 227 5.54 -14.81 -10.05
N PHE A 228 6.15 -14.40 -11.16
CA PHE A 228 5.48 -14.07 -12.39
C PHE A 228 6.08 -14.76 -13.61
N LEU A 229 6.80 -15.86 -13.41
CA LEU A 229 7.35 -16.69 -14.48
C LEU A 229 6.32 -17.73 -14.98
N ASP A 230 5.10 -17.28 -15.22
CA ASP A 230 4.03 -18.04 -15.90
C ASP A 230 3.75 -17.49 -17.30
N SER A 231 3.02 -18.23 -18.14
CA SER A 231 2.78 -17.91 -19.55
C SER A 231 1.97 -16.63 -19.80
N SER A 232 1.42 -16.01 -18.77
CA SER A 232 0.67 -14.75 -18.88
C SER A 232 1.34 -13.60 -18.14
N ALA A 233 1.72 -13.78 -16.87
CA ALA A 233 2.30 -12.71 -16.07
C ALA A 233 3.71 -12.33 -16.52
N VAL A 234 4.46 -13.24 -17.15
CA VAL A 234 5.79 -12.96 -17.73
C VAL A 234 5.77 -11.81 -18.74
N PHE A 235 4.62 -11.51 -19.34
CA PHE A 235 4.46 -10.41 -20.29
C PHE A 235 4.72 -9.03 -19.67
N GLN A 236 4.71 -8.89 -18.35
CA GLN A 236 5.19 -7.64 -17.72
C GLN A 236 6.68 -7.37 -17.99
N PHE A 237 7.45 -8.40 -18.35
CA PHE A 237 8.87 -8.32 -18.68
C PHE A 237 9.12 -8.28 -20.20
N LEU A 238 8.06 -8.31 -21.03
CA LEU A 238 8.19 -8.26 -22.48
C LEU A 238 8.91 -6.98 -22.89
N TYR A 239 9.98 -7.14 -23.68
CA TYR A 239 10.76 -6.03 -24.21
C TYR A 239 9.92 -5.17 -25.15
N GLN A 240 9.80 -3.90 -24.87
CA GLN A 240 8.94 -2.96 -25.59
C GLN A 240 9.65 -2.19 -26.70
N GLY A 241 10.91 -2.49 -26.98
CA GLY A 241 11.64 -1.94 -28.13
C GLY A 241 11.24 -2.63 -29.44
N TYR A 242 11.56 -1.97 -30.56
CA TYR A 242 11.36 -2.54 -31.90
C TYR A 242 12.36 -3.65 -32.17
N ASP A 243 11.87 -4.79 -32.65
CA ASP A 243 12.69 -5.90 -33.16
C ASP A 243 12.13 -6.36 -34.51
N ALA A 244 12.84 -6.00 -35.60
CA ALA A 244 12.44 -6.33 -36.97
C ALA A 244 12.39 -7.85 -37.25
N ALA A 245 13.09 -8.67 -36.44
CA ALA A 245 13.13 -10.11 -36.65
C ALA A 245 11.86 -10.82 -36.15
N SER A 246 11.16 -10.22 -35.16
CA SER A 246 9.98 -10.81 -34.53
C SER A 246 8.71 -10.01 -34.73
N GLN A 247 8.80 -8.73 -35.08
CA GLN A 247 7.67 -7.82 -35.20
C GLN A 247 7.40 -7.50 -36.66
N THR A 248 6.45 -8.21 -37.26
CA THR A 248 6.11 -8.08 -38.68
C THR A 248 4.77 -7.39 -38.87
N ARG A 249 4.50 -6.92 -40.10
CA ARG A 249 3.18 -6.36 -40.47
C ARG A 249 2.08 -7.39 -40.39
N GLU A 250 2.39 -8.62 -40.78
CA GLU A 250 1.47 -9.75 -40.79
C GLU A 250 1.01 -10.08 -39.35
N SER A 251 1.96 -10.17 -38.42
CA SER A 251 1.65 -10.42 -37.02
C SER A 251 0.91 -9.23 -36.36
N LEU A 252 1.23 -7.99 -36.75
CA LEU A 252 0.47 -6.82 -36.30
C LEU A 252 -0.96 -6.87 -36.82
N ALA A 253 -1.18 -7.26 -38.07
CA ALA A 253 -2.54 -7.40 -38.63
C ALA A 253 -3.37 -8.46 -37.89
N VAL A 254 -2.74 -9.56 -37.47
CA VAL A 254 -3.39 -10.57 -36.60
C VAL A 254 -3.76 -9.97 -35.24
N LEU A 255 -2.83 -9.25 -34.58
CA LEU A 255 -3.04 -8.65 -33.27
C LEU A 255 -4.20 -7.64 -33.25
N VAL A 256 -4.34 -6.84 -34.31
CA VAL A 256 -5.40 -5.81 -34.38
C VAL A 256 -6.71 -6.33 -34.98
N SER A 257 -6.76 -7.58 -35.42
CA SER A 257 -7.95 -8.19 -36.04
C SER A 257 -9.18 -8.06 -35.14
N GLY A 258 -10.32 -7.70 -35.73
CA GLY A 258 -11.57 -7.50 -35.00
C GLY A 258 -11.65 -6.22 -34.17
N THR A 259 -10.65 -5.34 -34.27
CA THR A 259 -10.65 -4.03 -33.64
C THR A 259 -10.72 -2.91 -34.68
N PHE A 260 -10.96 -1.67 -34.24
CA PHE A 260 -10.97 -0.51 -35.15
C PHE A 260 -9.60 -0.26 -35.82
N LEU A 261 -8.51 -0.77 -35.25
CA LEU A 261 -7.15 -0.66 -35.83
C LEU A 261 -6.96 -1.52 -37.08
N ALA A 262 -7.83 -2.50 -37.30
CA ALA A 262 -7.84 -3.33 -38.50
C ALA A 262 -8.57 -2.68 -39.68
N ASP A 263 -9.24 -1.54 -39.47
CA ASP A 263 -9.99 -0.86 -40.51
C ASP A 263 -9.05 -0.30 -41.59
N THR A 264 -9.14 -0.85 -42.78
CA THR A 264 -8.37 -0.49 -43.95
C THR A 264 -9.00 0.64 -44.77
N THR A 265 -10.26 1.00 -44.44
CA THR A 265 -10.99 2.09 -45.10
C THR A 265 -10.75 3.43 -44.44
N TYR A 266 -10.16 3.42 -43.23
CA TYR A 266 -9.90 4.61 -42.47
C TYR A 266 -8.54 5.24 -42.87
N ASP A 267 -8.57 6.45 -43.38
CA ASP A 267 -7.38 7.23 -43.71
C ASP A 267 -6.84 7.92 -42.45
N THR A 268 -5.69 7.49 -41.97
CA THR A 268 -5.03 8.07 -40.79
C THR A 268 -4.32 9.38 -41.09
N ASP A 269 -4.17 9.74 -42.36
CA ASP A 269 -3.46 10.95 -42.78
C ASP A 269 -3.92 11.53 -44.10
N LEU A 270 -3.56 12.79 -44.21
CA LEU A 270 -3.57 13.58 -45.40
C LEU A 270 -2.23 13.60 -46.13
N ASP A 271 -1.17 12.95 -45.62
CA ASP A 271 0.10 12.82 -46.29
C ASP A 271 0.09 11.60 -47.23
N THR A 272 -0.43 11.80 -48.39
CA THR A 272 -0.53 10.81 -49.47
C THR A 272 0.81 10.40 -50.08
N SER A 273 1.94 10.93 -49.58
CA SER A 273 3.28 10.70 -50.18
C SER A 273 3.75 9.23 -50.05
N ASN A 274 3.22 8.47 -49.08
CA ASN A 274 3.67 7.12 -48.78
C ASN A 274 2.65 6.00 -49.14
N GLY A 275 1.47 6.33 -49.63
CA GLY A 275 0.58 5.40 -50.34
C GLY A 275 -0.31 4.48 -49.49
N VAL A 276 -0.13 4.40 -48.15
CA VAL A 276 -0.94 3.54 -47.29
C VAL A 276 -1.14 4.22 -45.92
N ASN A 277 -2.34 4.64 -45.65
CA ASN A 277 -2.70 5.40 -44.45
C ASN A 277 -3.71 4.63 -43.57
N THR A 278 -3.39 3.39 -43.23
CA THR A 278 -4.17 2.61 -42.25
C THR A 278 -3.57 2.75 -40.85
N TYR A 279 -4.36 2.48 -39.82
CA TYR A 279 -3.86 2.42 -38.45
C TYR A 279 -2.70 1.47 -38.29
N ALA A 280 -2.83 0.23 -38.81
CA ALA A 280 -1.80 -0.81 -38.68
C ALA A 280 -0.47 -0.37 -39.33
N GLU A 281 -0.49 0.17 -40.56
CA GLU A 281 0.74 0.63 -41.22
C GLU A 281 1.35 1.85 -40.52
N THR A 282 0.53 2.77 -40.03
CA THR A 282 1.02 3.93 -39.29
C THR A 282 1.66 3.52 -37.95
N LEU A 283 1.04 2.58 -37.22
CA LEU A 283 1.60 2.03 -35.97
C LEU A 283 2.91 1.28 -36.24
N TYR A 284 2.95 0.47 -37.30
CA TYR A 284 4.15 -0.28 -37.67
C TYR A 284 5.33 0.65 -38.00
N THR A 285 5.10 1.61 -38.90
CA THR A 285 6.16 2.54 -39.31
C THR A 285 6.57 3.48 -38.18
N ALA A 286 5.63 3.97 -37.38
CA ALA A 286 5.93 4.79 -36.18
C ALA A 286 6.76 4.01 -35.17
N GLY A 287 6.42 2.74 -34.94
CA GLY A 287 7.16 1.87 -34.04
C GLY A 287 8.60 1.64 -34.54
N ALA A 288 8.77 1.25 -35.78
CA ALA A 288 10.07 1.02 -36.39
C ALA A 288 10.96 2.26 -36.36
N ASP A 289 10.43 3.44 -36.75
CA ASP A 289 11.16 4.71 -36.78
C ASP A 289 11.55 5.22 -35.39
N CYS A 290 10.70 4.97 -34.38
CA CYS A 290 10.94 5.42 -33.01
C CYS A 290 11.65 4.38 -32.13
N GLY A 291 11.86 3.15 -32.61
CA GLY A 291 12.47 2.06 -31.84
C GLY A 291 11.53 1.46 -30.77
N VAL A 292 10.22 1.53 -30.98
CA VAL A 292 9.19 0.98 -30.08
C VAL A 292 8.44 -0.14 -30.78
N SER A 293 8.12 -1.21 -30.05
CA SER A 293 7.29 -2.30 -30.58
C SER A 293 5.96 -1.78 -31.11
N PRO A 294 5.60 -2.00 -32.39
CA PRO A 294 4.31 -1.63 -32.93
C PRO A 294 3.15 -2.38 -32.26
N TYR A 295 3.43 -3.57 -31.70
CA TYR A 295 2.44 -4.34 -30.92
C TYR A 295 2.09 -3.65 -29.61
N ILE A 296 3.08 -3.09 -28.92
CA ILE A 296 2.86 -2.30 -27.71
C ILE A 296 2.12 -0.99 -28.04
N LEU A 297 2.46 -0.31 -29.13
CA LEU A 297 1.72 0.87 -29.55
C LEU A 297 0.25 0.55 -29.87
N ALA A 298 0.00 -0.57 -30.57
CA ALA A 298 -1.36 -1.01 -30.86
C ALA A 298 -2.13 -1.36 -29.57
N ALA A 299 -1.52 -2.13 -28.66
CA ALA A 299 -2.13 -2.49 -27.39
C ALA A 299 -2.46 -1.25 -26.53
N MET A 300 -1.54 -0.28 -26.44
CA MET A 300 -1.76 0.98 -25.74
C MET A 300 -2.91 1.77 -26.36
N MET A 301 -2.95 1.86 -27.70
CA MET A 301 -4.02 2.59 -28.39
C MET A 301 -5.39 1.92 -28.18
N LEU A 302 -5.47 0.57 -28.19
CA LEU A 302 -6.68 -0.16 -27.88
C LEU A 302 -7.12 0.03 -26.41
N GLN A 303 -6.18 0.03 -25.49
CA GLN A 303 -6.46 0.27 -24.07
C GLN A 303 -7.03 1.68 -23.83
N GLU A 304 -6.48 2.69 -24.49
CA GLU A 304 -6.88 4.09 -24.30
C GLU A 304 -8.16 4.47 -25.06
N MET A 305 -8.39 3.87 -26.24
CA MET A 305 -9.47 4.24 -27.15
C MET A 305 -10.65 3.26 -27.14
N GLY A 306 -10.48 2.08 -26.51
CA GLY A 306 -11.40 0.94 -26.60
C GLY A 306 -11.28 0.20 -27.93
N THR A 307 -11.82 -1.02 -27.99
CA THR A 307 -11.72 -1.89 -29.18
C THR A 307 -12.50 -1.36 -30.39
N ASN A 308 -13.48 -0.49 -30.16
CA ASN A 308 -14.31 0.14 -31.20
C ASN A 308 -13.82 1.55 -31.61
N GLY A 309 -12.79 2.10 -30.95
CA GLY A 309 -12.27 3.43 -31.27
C GLY A 309 -13.22 4.61 -31.02
N ALA A 310 -14.18 4.47 -30.11
CA ALA A 310 -15.25 5.45 -29.89
C ALA A 310 -14.84 6.67 -29.05
N SER A 311 -13.55 6.81 -28.70
CA SER A 311 -13.06 7.90 -27.87
C SER A 311 -13.06 9.24 -28.61
N ASP A 312 -13.54 10.31 -27.96
CA ASP A 312 -13.45 11.69 -28.45
C ASP A 312 -11.98 12.15 -28.67
N SER A 313 -11.00 11.49 -28.05
CA SER A 313 -9.58 11.78 -28.25
C SER A 313 -9.10 11.53 -29.67
N ILE A 314 -9.78 10.69 -30.43
CA ILE A 314 -9.42 10.35 -31.83
C ILE A 314 -10.54 10.66 -32.84
N SER A 315 -11.65 11.24 -32.41
CA SER A 315 -12.78 11.54 -33.30
C SER A 315 -12.53 12.71 -34.24
N GLY A 316 -11.66 13.65 -33.86
CA GLY A 316 -11.46 14.94 -34.56
C GLY A 316 -12.65 15.90 -34.46
N THR A 317 -13.72 15.50 -33.77
CA THR A 317 -14.98 16.28 -33.68
C THR A 317 -15.25 16.84 -32.29
N ASN A 318 -14.26 16.79 -31.38
CA ASN A 318 -14.39 17.38 -30.05
C ASN A 318 -14.74 18.86 -30.14
N ARG A 319 -15.73 19.32 -29.35
CA ARG A 319 -16.27 20.66 -29.44
C ARG A 319 -15.27 21.78 -29.09
N ARG A 320 -14.33 21.53 -28.18
CA ARG A 320 -13.35 22.54 -27.72
C ARG A 320 -12.07 22.51 -28.58
N PHE A 321 -11.74 21.38 -29.12
CA PHE A 321 -10.51 21.15 -29.90
C PHE A 321 -10.80 20.38 -31.19
N PRO A 322 -11.60 20.93 -32.12
CA PRO A 322 -11.94 20.27 -33.37
C PRO A 322 -10.69 20.15 -34.24
N GLY A 323 -10.53 19.00 -34.91
CA GLY A 323 -9.41 18.71 -35.80
C GLY A 323 -8.10 18.37 -35.08
N TYR A 324 -8.13 18.11 -33.76
CA TYR A 324 -6.97 17.61 -33.02
C TYR A 324 -7.22 16.20 -32.49
N TYR A 325 -6.13 15.42 -32.38
CA TYR A 325 -6.14 14.02 -32.05
C TYR A 325 -5.11 13.69 -31.00
N ASN A 326 -5.39 12.71 -30.13
CA ASN A 326 -4.46 12.22 -29.13
C ASN A 326 -4.61 10.70 -28.95
N ALA A 327 -3.88 9.94 -29.75
CA ALA A 327 -4.01 8.48 -29.87
C ALA A 327 -3.63 7.70 -28.59
N PHE A 328 -2.92 8.32 -27.65
CA PHE A 328 -2.41 7.67 -26.43
C PHE A 328 -2.76 8.49 -25.17
N ASN A 329 -3.72 9.38 -25.23
CA ASN A 329 -4.16 10.21 -24.11
C ASN A 329 -3.02 10.95 -23.36
N ILE A 330 -1.93 11.28 -24.06
CA ILE A 330 -0.78 11.96 -23.48
C ILE A 330 -1.19 13.33 -22.92
N GLY A 331 -0.90 13.56 -21.63
CA GLY A 331 -1.28 14.80 -20.96
C GLY A 331 -2.79 14.93 -20.67
N ALA A 332 -3.56 13.85 -20.80
CA ALA A 332 -4.97 13.79 -20.49
C ALA A 332 -5.17 13.58 -18.97
N TYR A 333 -5.65 14.62 -18.28
CA TYR A 333 -6.04 14.56 -16.87
C TYR A 333 -7.04 15.68 -16.56
N LYS A 334 -7.92 15.43 -15.59
CA LYS A 334 -8.94 16.41 -15.20
C LYS A 334 -8.29 17.61 -14.49
N THR A 335 -8.71 18.80 -14.87
CA THR A 335 -8.37 20.06 -14.21
C THR A 335 -9.64 20.82 -13.85
N ALA A 336 -9.51 21.97 -13.19
CA ALA A 336 -10.66 22.86 -12.96
C ALA A 336 -11.29 23.38 -14.27
N GLU A 337 -10.50 23.48 -15.35
CA GLU A 337 -10.90 24.07 -16.63
C GLU A 337 -11.24 23.02 -17.70
N TYR A 338 -10.59 21.84 -17.67
CA TYR A 338 -10.69 20.83 -18.70
C TYR A 338 -11.10 19.46 -18.14
N SER A 339 -11.96 18.76 -18.89
CA SER A 339 -12.06 17.30 -18.77
C SER A 339 -10.71 16.66 -19.12
N ALA A 340 -10.54 15.37 -18.81
CA ALA A 340 -9.30 14.68 -19.17
C ALA A 340 -9.08 14.66 -20.68
N VAL A 341 -10.10 14.33 -21.47
CA VAL A 341 -10.06 14.35 -22.94
C VAL A 341 -9.72 15.74 -23.47
N ASP A 342 -10.43 16.78 -23.02
CA ASP A 342 -10.14 18.16 -23.45
C ASP A 342 -8.71 18.57 -23.12
N ARG A 343 -8.20 18.16 -21.94
CA ARG A 343 -6.82 18.48 -21.53
C ARG A 343 -5.78 17.77 -22.42
N GLY A 344 -6.05 16.51 -22.79
CA GLY A 344 -5.24 15.75 -23.74
C GLY A 344 -5.24 16.38 -25.14
N LEU A 345 -6.40 16.84 -25.61
CA LEU A 345 -6.52 17.53 -26.91
C LEU A 345 -5.91 18.95 -26.86
N TRP A 346 -6.03 19.67 -25.73
CA TRP A 346 -5.29 20.91 -25.51
C TRP A 346 -3.76 20.67 -25.61
N TYR A 347 -3.25 19.57 -25.03
CA TYR A 347 -1.84 19.20 -25.21
C TYR A 347 -1.53 18.92 -26.69
N ALA A 348 -2.35 18.15 -27.38
CA ALA A 348 -2.21 17.82 -28.80
C ALA A 348 -2.19 19.06 -29.71
N SER A 349 -2.96 20.10 -29.36
CA SER A 349 -3.00 21.38 -30.12
C SER A 349 -1.75 22.24 -29.96
N GLY A 350 -0.81 21.85 -29.11
CA GLY A 350 0.39 22.62 -28.79
C GLY A 350 0.28 23.41 -27.48
N GLY A 351 -0.80 23.22 -26.72
CA GLY A 351 -0.99 23.86 -25.41
C GLY A 351 -1.30 25.35 -25.48
N HIS A 352 -0.83 26.11 -24.49
CA HIS A 352 -1.09 27.56 -24.44
C HIS A 352 -0.60 28.26 -25.70
N ASN A 353 -1.51 28.94 -26.41
CA ASN A 353 -1.30 29.65 -27.69
C ASN A 353 -0.80 28.74 -28.84
N GLY A 354 -0.94 27.41 -28.77
CA GLY A 354 -0.51 26.51 -29.85
C GLY A 354 1.01 26.49 -30.09
N SER A 355 1.81 26.97 -29.13
CA SER A 355 3.27 27.14 -29.31
C SER A 355 4.11 25.92 -29.03
N GLY A 356 3.54 24.86 -28.43
CA GLY A 356 4.25 23.63 -28.11
C GLY A 356 4.46 22.75 -29.34
N THR A 357 5.71 22.58 -29.78
CA THR A 357 6.07 21.80 -30.98
C THR A 357 6.74 20.46 -30.69
N SER A 358 7.04 20.16 -29.41
CA SER A 358 7.66 18.87 -29.05
C SER A 358 6.81 17.70 -29.54
N TRP A 359 7.46 16.61 -29.94
CA TRP A 359 6.82 15.39 -30.44
C TRP A 359 5.98 15.62 -31.72
N GLY A 360 6.37 16.58 -32.56
CA GLY A 360 5.68 16.90 -33.81
C GLY A 360 4.29 17.54 -33.63
N ARG A 361 4.01 18.13 -32.45
CA ARG A 361 2.76 18.89 -32.23
C ARG A 361 2.77 20.18 -33.09
N PRO A 362 1.59 20.66 -33.50
CA PRO A 362 0.23 20.19 -33.19
C PRO A 362 -0.14 18.89 -33.92
N TRP A 363 -0.84 18.00 -33.20
CA TRP A 363 -1.34 16.73 -33.74
C TRP A 363 -2.73 16.95 -34.37
N ASN A 364 -2.73 17.51 -35.56
CA ASN A 364 -3.93 17.84 -36.33
C ASN A 364 -4.28 16.79 -37.40
N SER A 365 -3.71 15.59 -37.29
CA SER A 365 -4.13 14.36 -37.95
C SER A 365 -3.84 13.15 -37.06
N LEU A 366 -4.53 12.03 -37.30
CA LEU A 366 -4.27 10.75 -36.60
C LEU A 366 -2.83 10.25 -36.83
N TYR A 367 -2.34 10.39 -38.05
CA TYR A 367 -0.95 10.09 -38.40
C TYR A 367 0.03 10.81 -37.47
N LYS A 368 -0.09 12.14 -37.32
CA LYS A 368 0.75 12.93 -36.43
C LYS A 368 0.58 12.54 -34.97
N ALA A 369 -0.64 12.24 -34.54
CA ALA A 369 -0.91 11.82 -33.17
C ALA A 369 -0.27 10.46 -32.83
N ILE A 370 -0.34 9.49 -33.74
CA ILE A 370 0.28 8.18 -33.56
C ILE A 370 1.82 8.31 -33.57
N ARG A 371 2.40 8.98 -34.56
CA ARG A 371 3.85 9.14 -34.64
C ARG A 371 4.41 9.99 -33.49
N GLY A 372 3.75 11.09 -33.15
CA GLY A 372 4.15 11.93 -32.03
C GLY A 372 4.02 11.25 -30.68
N GLY A 373 2.97 10.44 -30.51
CA GLY A 373 2.80 9.61 -29.33
C GLY A 373 3.84 8.50 -29.21
N ALA A 374 4.16 7.83 -30.32
CA ALA A 374 5.25 6.84 -30.39
C ALA A 374 6.62 7.48 -30.01
N ALA A 375 6.92 8.65 -30.57
CA ALA A 375 8.15 9.38 -30.23
C ALA A 375 8.19 9.82 -28.76
N PHE A 376 7.06 10.26 -28.19
CA PHE A 376 6.94 10.56 -26.77
C PHE A 376 7.24 9.33 -25.91
N TYR A 377 6.62 8.20 -26.26
CA TYR A 377 6.79 6.95 -25.50
C TYR A 377 8.22 6.42 -25.60
N ALA A 378 8.79 6.44 -26.82
CA ALA A 378 10.17 6.06 -27.03
C ALA A 378 11.13 6.83 -26.13
N ALA A 379 11.06 8.15 -26.14
CA ALA A 379 12.00 9.00 -25.41
C ALA A 379 11.82 8.96 -23.90
N ASN A 380 10.58 8.88 -23.42
CA ASN A 380 10.31 8.96 -21.98
C ASN A 380 10.39 7.61 -21.25
N TYR A 381 10.27 6.49 -21.98
CA TYR A 381 10.28 5.15 -21.39
C TYR A 381 11.31 4.23 -22.04
N VAL A 382 11.14 3.86 -23.31
CA VAL A 382 11.97 2.81 -23.94
C VAL A 382 13.45 3.21 -24.00
N ALA A 383 13.76 4.38 -24.54
CA ALA A 383 15.13 4.91 -24.61
C ALA A 383 15.68 5.32 -23.23
N ALA A 384 14.81 5.65 -22.29
CA ALA A 384 15.21 5.91 -20.90
C ALA A 384 15.50 4.62 -20.11
N GLY A 385 15.39 3.44 -20.75
CA GLY A 385 15.63 2.14 -20.11
C GLY A 385 14.39 1.52 -19.42
N GLN A 386 13.30 2.25 -19.27
CA GLN A 386 12.03 1.73 -18.77
C GLN A 386 11.26 0.97 -19.86
N ASN A 387 11.90 -0.06 -20.41
CA ASN A 387 11.49 -0.76 -21.63
C ASN A 387 10.70 -2.06 -21.39
N THR A 388 10.10 -2.20 -20.22
CA THR A 388 9.14 -3.23 -19.85
C THR A 388 8.06 -2.61 -18.96
N LEU A 389 6.89 -3.25 -18.82
CA LEU A 389 5.87 -2.80 -17.86
C LEU A 389 6.41 -2.79 -16.42
N TYR A 390 7.22 -3.80 -16.08
CA TYR A 390 7.87 -3.88 -14.78
C TYR A 390 8.77 -2.67 -14.52
N LEU A 391 9.68 -2.32 -15.43
CA LEU A 391 10.60 -1.18 -15.27
C LEU A 391 9.89 0.18 -15.34
N LYS A 392 8.73 0.25 -15.99
CA LYS A 392 7.85 1.44 -15.93
C LYS A 392 7.22 1.59 -14.54
N ARG A 393 6.90 0.47 -13.88
CA ARG A 393 6.26 0.48 -12.55
C ARG A 393 7.26 0.67 -11.43
N PHE A 394 8.38 -0.03 -11.44
CA PHE A 394 9.32 -0.04 -10.30
C PHE A 394 10.59 0.77 -10.55
N ASN A 395 10.92 1.10 -11.78
CA ASN A 395 12.07 1.89 -12.23
C ASN A 395 13.36 1.72 -11.41
N VAL A 396 13.88 0.50 -11.41
CA VAL A 396 15.10 0.13 -10.67
C VAL A 396 16.36 0.27 -11.52
N GLN A 397 16.45 1.36 -12.31
CA GLN A 397 17.54 1.58 -13.25
C GLN A 397 17.73 3.07 -13.58
N GLY A 398 18.90 3.44 -14.12
CA GLY A 398 19.19 4.77 -14.64
C GLY A 398 19.29 5.87 -13.60
N GLU A 399 19.45 7.12 -14.08
CA GLU A 399 19.64 8.30 -13.22
C GLU A 399 18.37 8.68 -12.44
N ASN A 400 17.18 8.30 -12.93
CA ASN A 400 15.90 8.56 -12.28
C ASN A 400 15.36 7.33 -11.53
N MET A 401 16.26 6.47 -11.05
CA MET A 401 15.91 5.28 -10.28
C MET A 401 14.91 5.62 -9.17
N TYR A 402 13.89 4.77 -8.99
CA TYR A 402 12.77 4.91 -8.06
C TYR A 402 11.81 6.09 -8.34
N TRP A 403 12.05 6.87 -9.39
CA TRP A 403 11.18 7.96 -9.83
C TRP A 403 10.63 7.67 -11.24
N ASN A 404 9.80 8.55 -11.76
CA ASN A 404 9.20 8.40 -13.09
C ASN A 404 8.40 7.10 -13.26
N GLN A 405 7.73 6.66 -12.18
CA GLN A 405 6.83 5.51 -12.22
C GLN A 405 5.49 5.93 -12.83
N TYR A 406 4.93 5.09 -13.70
CA TYR A 406 3.73 5.44 -14.46
C TYR A 406 2.43 5.27 -13.66
N MET A 407 2.45 4.49 -12.55
CA MET A 407 1.31 4.31 -11.65
C MET A 407 1.76 3.96 -10.22
N THR A 408 0.83 4.08 -9.27
CA THR A 408 1.02 3.71 -7.86
C THR A 408 0.52 2.30 -7.53
N ASN A 409 -0.40 1.72 -8.33
CA ASN A 409 -0.89 0.36 -8.11
C ASN A 409 0.27 -0.64 -8.08
N VAL A 410 0.49 -1.31 -6.93
CA VAL A 410 1.61 -2.25 -6.77
C VAL A 410 1.51 -3.44 -7.71
N ALA A 411 0.30 -3.91 -8.02
CA ALA A 411 0.03 -5.01 -8.93
C ALA A 411 0.02 -4.61 -10.41
N GLY A 412 0.17 -3.30 -10.71
CA GLY A 412 -0.12 -2.75 -12.03
C GLY A 412 0.64 -3.40 -13.16
N ALA A 413 1.96 -3.59 -13.01
CA ALA A 413 2.77 -4.22 -14.06
C ALA A 413 2.34 -5.68 -14.34
N ALA A 414 2.09 -6.46 -13.29
CA ALA A 414 1.66 -7.85 -13.43
C ALA A 414 0.26 -7.95 -14.05
N SER A 415 -0.67 -7.08 -13.64
CA SER A 415 -2.03 -7.03 -14.19
C SER A 415 -2.04 -6.64 -15.67
N GLU A 416 -1.30 -5.58 -16.04
CA GLU A 416 -1.17 -5.17 -17.44
C GLU A 416 -0.43 -6.21 -18.28
N GLY A 417 0.59 -6.89 -17.72
CA GLY A 417 1.27 -8.00 -18.38
C GLY A 417 0.31 -9.13 -18.73
N ARG A 418 -0.55 -9.54 -17.80
CA ARG A 418 -1.60 -10.55 -18.06
C ARG A 418 -2.56 -10.10 -19.16
N LEU A 419 -3.05 -8.86 -19.08
CA LEU A 419 -3.92 -8.29 -20.11
C LEU A 419 -3.24 -8.27 -21.48
N LEU A 420 -1.99 -7.85 -21.54
CA LEU A 420 -1.20 -7.83 -22.76
C LEU A 420 -1.05 -9.25 -23.33
N SER A 421 -0.88 -10.26 -22.49
CA SER A 421 -0.72 -11.64 -22.91
C SER A 421 -1.95 -12.16 -23.67
N TYR A 422 -3.15 -11.73 -23.34
CA TYR A 422 -4.38 -12.13 -24.04
C TYR A 422 -4.49 -11.56 -25.46
N ALA A 423 -3.80 -10.46 -25.74
CA ALA A 423 -3.75 -9.90 -27.09
C ALA A 423 -2.85 -10.69 -28.05
N TYR A 424 -2.01 -11.60 -27.53
CA TYR A 424 -1.12 -12.44 -28.35
C TYR A 424 -1.78 -13.78 -28.66
N SER A 425 -2.07 -14.03 -29.97
CA SER A 425 -2.55 -15.34 -30.43
C SER A 425 -1.50 -16.44 -30.20
N GLU A 426 -1.90 -17.71 -30.28
CA GLU A 426 -0.96 -18.84 -30.16
C GLU A 426 0.15 -18.80 -31.21
N GLU A 427 -0.15 -18.35 -32.45
CA GLU A 427 0.86 -18.18 -33.49
C GLU A 427 1.88 -17.09 -33.11
N MET A 428 1.41 -15.97 -32.53
CA MET A 428 2.29 -14.92 -32.05
C MET A 428 3.14 -15.39 -30.86
N ARG A 429 2.56 -16.18 -29.94
CA ARG A 429 3.30 -16.79 -28.83
C ARG A 429 4.31 -17.83 -29.29
N ALA A 430 4.05 -18.54 -30.40
CA ALA A 430 5.01 -19.47 -30.99
C ALA A 430 6.19 -18.76 -31.66
N SER A 431 6.10 -17.45 -31.92
CA SER A 431 7.18 -16.65 -32.48
C SER A 431 8.20 -16.23 -31.43
N LYS A 432 9.32 -15.67 -31.88
CA LYS A 432 10.33 -15.12 -30.97
C LYS A 432 9.79 -13.94 -30.20
N LEU A 433 9.72 -14.05 -28.86
CA LEU A 433 9.47 -12.96 -27.94
C LEU A 433 10.67 -12.80 -26.99
N THR A 434 11.03 -11.57 -26.69
CA THR A 434 12.16 -11.27 -25.79
C THR A 434 11.67 -10.69 -24.47
N PHE A 435 12.10 -11.28 -23.35
CA PHE A 435 11.72 -10.86 -22.01
C PHE A 435 12.97 -10.43 -21.21
N ASN A 436 12.98 -9.21 -20.71
CA ASN A 436 14.02 -8.69 -19.84
C ASN A 436 13.63 -8.94 -18.37
N ILE A 437 14.19 -9.98 -17.76
CA ILE A 437 13.83 -10.43 -16.41
C ILE A 437 14.75 -9.76 -15.39
N PRO A 438 14.24 -8.95 -14.44
CA PRO A 438 15.05 -8.30 -13.43
C PRO A 438 15.76 -9.29 -12.50
N VAL A 439 17.04 -9.00 -12.22
CA VAL A 439 17.86 -9.73 -11.24
C VAL A 439 18.49 -8.71 -10.29
N TYR A 440 18.15 -8.83 -9.00
CA TYR A 440 18.67 -7.96 -7.95
C TYR A 440 19.86 -8.60 -7.22
N LEU A 441 20.65 -7.77 -6.55
CA LEU A 441 21.67 -8.25 -5.62
C LEU A 441 21.01 -8.74 -4.31
N ASN A 442 21.55 -9.78 -3.71
CA ASN A 442 21.14 -10.28 -2.40
C ASN A 442 19.64 -10.61 -2.27
N MET A 443 19.04 -11.16 -3.32
CA MET A 443 17.65 -11.63 -3.27
C MET A 443 17.49 -12.78 -2.26
N PRO A 444 16.31 -12.94 -1.65
CA PRO A 444 15.98 -14.13 -0.88
C PRO A 444 16.19 -15.41 -1.70
N GLU A 445 16.53 -16.52 -1.05
CA GLU A 445 16.73 -17.81 -1.73
C GLU A 445 15.47 -18.27 -2.47
N SER A 446 14.31 -18.09 -1.84
CA SER A 446 12.99 -18.41 -2.43
C SER A 446 12.25 -17.15 -2.85
N ALA A 447 11.33 -17.29 -3.79
CA ALA A 447 10.42 -16.23 -4.18
C ALA A 447 9.58 -15.77 -2.98
N VAL A 448 9.37 -14.45 -2.87
CA VAL A 448 8.62 -13.84 -1.77
C VAL A 448 7.13 -14.10 -1.96
N PRO A 449 6.47 -14.89 -1.09
CA PRO A 449 5.05 -15.18 -1.24
C PRO A 449 4.20 -13.92 -0.99
N ALA A 450 2.99 -13.88 -1.54
CA ALA A 450 2.01 -12.88 -1.12
C ALA A 450 1.65 -13.12 0.36
N PRO A 451 1.56 -12.07 1.18
CA PRO A 451 1.14 -12.24 2.55
C PRO A 451 -0.31 -12.72 2.60
N THR A 452 -0.56 -13.68 3.49
CA THR A 452 -1.88 -14.24 3.75
C THR A 452 -2.39 -13.76 5.10
N GLY A 453 -3.67 -13.69 5.27
CA GLY A 453 -4.33 -13.24 6.48
C GLY A 453 -5.14 -11.98 6.24
N ASP A 454 -6.21 -11.89 6.96
CA ASP A 454 -7.14 -10.76 6.92
C ASP A 454 -7.55 -10.40 8.36
N GLY A 455 -8.42 -9.42 8.50
CA GLY A 455 -8.85 -8.90 9.79
C GLY A 455 -8.10 -7.64 10.22
N SER A 456 -8.58 -7.02 11.28
CA SER A 456 -8.00 -5.79 11.82
C SER A 456 -6.60 -6.04 12.41
N PRO A 457 -5.59 -5.21 12.08
CA PRO A 457 -4.26 -5.28 12.69
C PRO A 457 -4.19 -4.58 14.05
N ASN A 458 -5.29 -4.06 14.59
CA ASN A 458 -5.31 -3.17 15.74
C ASN A 458 -5.00 -3.90 17.06
N THR A 459 -3.82 -3.67 17.60
CA THR A 459 -3.30 -4.20 18.87
C THR A 459 -3.41 -3.19 20.03
N LYS A 460 -4.11 -2.06 19.83
CA LYS A 460 -4.19 -1.02 20.85
C LYS A 460 -5.24 -1.34 21.91
N LEU A 461 -4.97 -0.91 23.15
CA LEU A 461 -5.95 -0.92 24.22
C LEU A 461 -6.84 0.33 24.16
N SER A 462 -8.13 0.16 24.49
CA SER A 462 -9.06 1.26 24.78
C SER A 462 -8.96 1.71 26.21
N SER A 463 -8.66 0.77 27.13
CA SER A 463 -8.52 1.04 28.57
C SER A 463 -7.51 0.08 29.21
N LEU A 464 -6.81 0.57 30.23
CA LEU A 464 -5.99 -0.18 31.14
C LEU A 464 -6.17 0.41 32.54
N THR A 465 -6.56 -0.40 33.51
CA THR A 465 -6.81 0.05 34.89
C THR A 465 -6.28 -0.95 35.90
N VAL A 466 -6.00 -0.48 37.10
CA VAL A 466 -5.53 -1.27 38.24
C VAL A 466 -6.41 -1.02 39.46
N SER A 467 -6.59 -2.02 40.32
CA SER A 467 -7.44 -1.92 41.51
C SER A 467 -6.82 -1.14 42.66
N ALA A 468 -5.50 -0.92 42.64
CA ALA A 468 -4.77 -0.19 43.67
C ALA A 468 -3.58 0.56 43.02
N GLY A 469 -3.23 1.71 43.59
CA GLY A 469 -2.25 2.62 43.01
C GLY A 469 -2.80 3.34 41.77
N ALA A 470 -1.91 3.96 41.00
CA ALA A 470 -2.21 4.58 39.73
C ALA A 470 -1.15 4.20 38.68
N LEU A 471 -1.57 4.18 37.41
CA LEU A 471 -0.63 4.02 36.30
C LEU A 471 0.21 5.28 36.15
N SER A 472 1.51 5.11 36.05
CA SER A 472 2.46 6.18 35.76
C SER A 472 3.31 5.75 34.56
N PRO A 473 3.21 6.43 33.40
CA PRO A 473 2.30 7.55 33.13
C PRO A 473 0.81 7.14 33.17
N GLU A 474 -0.08 8.14 33.17
CA GLU A 474 -1.51 7.91 32.93
C GLU A 474 -1.71 7.12 31.62
N PHE A 475 -2.74 6.27 31.56
CA PHE A 475 -2.96 5.40 30.40
C PHE A 475 -3.06 6.19 29.10
N ARG A 476 -2.23 5.82 28.13
CA ARG A 476 -2.27 6.25 26.74
C ARG A 476 -2.04 5.06 25.84
N ARG A 477 -2.75 5.01 24.72
CA ARG A 477 -2.72 3.89 23.76
C ARG A 477 -1.34 3.61 23.15
N ASP A 478 -0.50 4.63 23.08
CA ASP A 478 0.83 4.62 22.50
C ASP A 478 1.93 4.22 23.48
N ILE A 479 1.62 4.20 24.79
CA ILE A 479 2.56 3.81 25.84
C ILE A 479 2.42 2.32 26.13
N ARG A 480 3.55 1.63 26.26
CA ARG A 480 3.65 0.20 26.51
C ARG A 480 4.16 -0.18 27.87
N GLU A 481 4.75 0.77 28.57
CA GLU A 481 5.39 0.54 29.87
C GLU A 481 4.77 1.45 30.91
N TYR A 482 4.37 0.87 32.01
CA TYR A 482 3.73 1.57 33.12
C TYR A 482 4.36 1.16 34.45
N THR A 483 4.45 2.10 35.37
CA THR A 483 4.80 1.87 36.77
C THR A 483 3.55 2.04 37.63
N VAL A 484 3.38 1.16 38.60
CA VAL A 484 2.33 1.26 39.62
C VAL A 484 2.98 1.14 40.98
N ILE A 485 2.73 2.06 41.90
CA ILE A 485 3.25 2.02 43.25
C ILE A 485 2.09 1.76 44.21
N VAL A 486 2.24 0.74 45.05
CA VAL A 486 1.24 0.36 46.02
C VAL A 486 1.86 0.28 47.42
N PRO A 487 1.10 0.61 48.50
CA PRO A 487 1.57 0.48 49.88
C PRO A 487 1.78 -1.00 50.27
N ASN A 488 2.49 -1.20 51.40
CA ASN A 488 2.88 -2.56 51.84
C ASN A 488 1.67 -3.48 52.11
N GLU A 489 0.57 -2.94 52.60
CA GLU A 489 -0.67 -3.71 52.91
C GLU A 489 -1.39 -4.20 51.66
N THR A 490 -1.00 -3.78 50.47
CA THR A 490 -1.59 -4.25 49.20
C THR A 490 -0.91 -5.54 48.76
N GLU A 491 -1.47 -6.68 49.16
CA GLU A 491 -0.94 -7.99 48.85
C GLU A 491 -1.37 -8.53 47.45
N ARG A 492 -2.38 -7.92 46.85
CA ARG A 492 -2.94 -8.29 45.55
C ARG A 492 -3.34 -7.08 44.75
N ILE A 493 -3.25 -7.19 43.44
CA ILE A 493 -3.71 -6.18 42.49
C ILE A 493 -4.49 -6.86 41.35
N THR A 494 -5.62 -6.28 40.99
CA THR A 494 -6.36 -6.70 39.79
C THR A 494 -6.00 -5.75 38.63
N VAL A 495 -5.59 -6.32 37.51
CA VAL A 495 -5.33 -5.60 36.27
C VAL A 495 -6.43 -5.86 35.29
N THR A 496 -7.09 -4.81 34.80
CA THR A 496 -8.17 -4.89 33.82
C THR A 496 -7.78 -4.09 32.58
N ALA A 497 -8.00 -4.67 31.39
CA ALA A 497 -7.75 -4.00 30.13
C ALA A 497 -8.82 -4.42 29.10
N SER A 498 -9.12 -3.50 28.19
CA SER A 498 -10.02 -3.77 27.07
C SER A 498 -9.31 -3.40 25.76
N PRO A 499 -9.46 -4.20 24.68
CA PRO A 499 -8.90 -3.86 23.40
C PRO A 499 -9.69 -2.70 22.77
N LEU A 500 -9.03 -1.96 21.86
CA LEU A 500 -9.70 -0.90 21.11
C LEU A 500 -10.60 -1.49 20.01
N ASN A 501 -10.13 -2.54 19.35
CA ASN A 501 -10.94 -3.32 18.41
C ASN A 501 -11.60 -4.49 19.13
N ALA A 502 -12.91 -4.62 19.03
CA ALA A 502 -13.69 -5.69 19.69
C ALA A 502 -13.33 -7.11 19.22
N ALA A 503 -12.76 -7.26 18.01
CA ALA A 503 -12.29 -8.54 17.48
C ALA A 503 -10.89 -8.94 18.02
N ALA A 504 -10.18 -8.03 18.71
CA ALA A 504 -8.91 -8.35 19.35
C ALA A 504 -9.13 -8.98 20.74
N SER A 505 -8.18 -9.77 21.20
CA SER A 505 -8.18 -10.37 22.53
C SER A 505 -7.06 -9.80 23.40
N VAL A 506 -7.26 -9.81 24.73
CA VAL A 506 -6.26 -9.39 25.71
C VAL A 506 -6.01 -10.55 26.68
N ALA A 507 -4.78 -11.05 26.71
CA ALA A 507 -4.33 -12.01 27.70
C ALA A 507 -3.54 -11.30 28.81
N GLY A 508 -3.46 -11.91 30.01
CA GLY A 508 -2.73 -11.35 31.15
C GLY A 508 -3.53 -10.37 32.01
N THR A 509 -4.85 -10.24 31.80
CA THR A 509 -5.74 -9.56 32.74
C THR A 509 -6.07 -10.49 33.94
N GLY A 510 -6.37 -9.92 35.08
CA GLY A 510 -6.77 -10.70 36.26
C GLY A 510 -6.15 -10.23 37.55
N GLU A 511 -6.21 -11.07 38.59
CA GLU A 511 -5.65 -10.79 39.92
C GLU A 511 -4.24 -11.38 40.04
N TYR A 512 -3.33 -10.59 40.58
CA TYR A 512 -1.93 -10.94 40.83
C TYR A 512 -1.56 -10.75 42.30
N ALA A 513 -0.95 -11.78 42.89
CA ALA A 513 -0.32 -11.65 44.20
C ALA A 513 0.98 -10.84 44.06
N LEU A 514 1.22 -9.94 45.03
CA LEU A 514 2.36 -9.05 45.00
C LEU A 514 3.36 -9.43 46.10
N ASN A 515 4.61 -9.66 45.71
CA ASN A 515 5.74 -9.66 46.62
C ASN A 515 6.16 -8.22 46.94
N VAL A 516 6.79 -8.01 48.10
CA VAL A 516 7.45 -6.71 48.39
C VAL A 516 8.54 -6.47 47.35
N GLY A 517 8.64 -5.24 46.85
CA GLY A 517 9.52 -4.86 45.73
C GLY A 517 8.81 -4.88 44.40
N VAL A 518 9.53 -5.17 43.31
CA VAL A 518 9.05 -5.10 41.94
C VAL A 518 8.33 -6.39 41.53
N ASN A 519 7.13 -6.24 40.98
CA ASN A 519 6.36 -7.31 40.36
C ASN A 519 6.04 -6.92 38.92
N THR A 520 6.31 -7.77 37.96
CA THR A 520 6.05 -7.49 36.54
C THR A 520 4.78 -8.19 36.09
N VAL A 521 3.85 -7.44 35.53
CA VAL A 521 2.64 -7.95 34.87
C VAL A 521 2.72 -7.61 33.39
N THR A 522 2.55 -8.61 32.55
CA THR A 522 2.56 -8.45 31.09
C THR A 522 1.18 -8.74 30.51
N LEU A 523 0.66 -7.82 29.76
CA LEU A 523 -0.57 -8.00 28.96
C LEU A 523 -0.16 -8.20 27.51
N THR A 524 -0.77 -9.17 26.84
CA THR A 524 -0.61 -9.40 25.40
C THR A 524 -1.92 -9.13 24.71
N VAL A 525 -1.93 -8.15 23.79
CA VAL A 525 -3.06 -7.86 22.90
C VAL A 525 -2.81 -8.58 21.58
N THR A 526 -3.73 -9.44 21.19
CA THR A 526 -3.69 -10.13 19.90
C THR A 526 -4.82 -9.63 19.03
N ALA A 527 -4.47 -9.00 17.91
CA ALA A 527 -5.41 -8.48 16.92
C ALA A 527 -6.09 -9.61 16.14
N GLU A 528 -7.20 -9.29 15.47
CA GLU A 528 -7.91 -10.22 14.57
C GLU A 528 -6.99 -10.78 13.46
N SER A 529 -6.08 -9.98 12.94
CA SER A 529 -5.07 -10.39 11.94
C SER A 529 -4.00 -11.34 12.50
N GLY A 530 -3.98 -11.62 13.81
CA GLY A 530 -2.94 -12.40 14.48
C GLY A 530 -1.72 -11.58 14.92
N ALA A 531 -1.63 -10.30 14.57
CA ALA A 531 -0.59 -9.40 15.08
C ALA A 531 -0.71 -9.26 16.60
N SER A 532 0.40 -9.20 17.33
CA SER A 532 0.38 -9.07 18.78
C SER A 532 1.32 -7.97 19.28
N GLU A 533 0.94 -7.36 20.40
CA GLU A 533 1.72 -6.32 21.09
C GLU A 533 1.61 -6.51 22.59
N THR A 534 2.67 -6.17 23.33
CA THR A 534 2.70 -6.33 24.78
C THR A 534 2.71 -4.99 25.49
N TYR A 535 2.01 -4.96 26.64
CA TYR A 535 2.04 -3.88 27.63
C TYR A 535 2.62 -4.43 28.92
N THR A 536 3.57 -3.71 29.53
CA THR A 536 4.25 -4.15 30.76
C THR A 536 3.94 -3.19 31.90
N LEU A 537 3.50 -3.73 33.03
CA LEU A 537 3.29 -2.98 34.26
C LEU A 537 4.35 -3.43 35.28
N SER A 538 5.17 -2.50 35.74
CA SER A 538 6.08 -2.68 36.88
C SER A 538 5.39 -2.24 38.15
N VAL A 539 4.84 -3.19 38.90
CA VAL A 539 4.09 -2.93 40.16
C VAL A 539 5.07 -2.97 41.33
N HIS A 540 5.30 -1.84 41.96
CA HIS A 540 6.21 -1.70 43.13
C HIS A 540 5.38 -1.74 44.40
N ARG A 541 5.42 -2.88 45.14
CA ARG A 541 4.89 -2.97 46.50
C ARG A 541 5.95 -2.49 47.49
N ARG A 542 5.65 -1.44 48.25
CA ARG A 542 6.59 -0.88 49.22
C ARG A 542 6.97 -1.87 50.31
N ALA A 543 8.18 -1.77 50.82
CA ALA A 543 8.56 -2.47 52.06
C ALA A 543 7.85 -1.85 53.30
N PRO A 544 7.57 -2.66 54.33
CA PRO A 544 6.92 -2.15 55.57
C PRO A 544 7.76 -1.05 56.23
N ASP A 545 9.10 -1.15 56.16
CA ASP A 545 10.04 -0.25 56.80
C ASP A 545 10.86 0.59 55.79
N ALA A 546 10.22 1.00 54.70
CA ALA A 546 10.88 1.81 53.69
C ALA A 546 11.50 3.06 54.33
N PRO A 547 12.85 3.28 54.22
CA PRO A 547 13.56 4.31 55.01
C PRO A 547 13.32 5.73 54.49
N VAL A 548 12.46 5.88 53.45
CA VAL A 548 12.28 7.15 52.74
C VAL A 548 11.29 8.05 53.45
N THR A 549 11.71 9.26 53.71
CA THR A 549 10.83 10.35 54.18
C THR A 549 10.83 11.48 53.16
N ILE A 550 9.66 11.96 52.77
CA ILE A 550 9.49 13.13 51.93
C ILE A 550 8.93 14.29 52.76
N THR A 551 9.56 15.42 52.68
CA THR A 551 9.11 16.67 53.31
C THR A 551 9.12 17.80 52.26
N GLY A 552 8.33 18.85 52.47
CA GLY A 552 8.30 20.01 51.58
C GLY A 552 6.92 20.39 51.11
N PRO A 553 6.81 21.38 50.23
CA PRO A 553 5.52 21.96 49.84
C PRO A 553 4.81 21.17 48.69
N TYR A 554 5.48 20.18 48.15
CA TYR A 554 4.98 19.45 46.97
C TYR A 554 4.20 18.19 47.36
N ALA A 555 3.09 17.94 46.70
CA ALA A 555 2.24 16.78 46.97
C ALA A 555 2.30 15.75 45.82
N PHE A 556 2.62 14.50 46.18
CA PHE A 556 2.52 13.35 45.30
C PHE A 556 1.12 12.77 45.45
N SER A 557 0.29 12.88 44.43
CA SER A 557 -1.06 12.34 44.42
C SER A 557 -1.11 10.87 43.96
N ALA A 558 -2.17 10.18 44.35
CA ALA A 558 -2.35 8.78 44.01
C ALA A 558 -2.51 8.55 42.50
N ASP A 559 -2.90 9.55 41.75
CA ASP A 559 -3.02 9.54 40.28
C ASP A 559 -1.70 9.86 39.54
N GLY A 560 -0.57 9.82 40.27
CA GLY A 560 0.77 9.98 39.67
C GLY A 560 1.12 11.42 39.27
N ARG A 561 0.56 12.42 39.96
CA ARG A 561 0.88 13.84 39.75
C ARG A 561 1.69 14.41 40.91
N VAL A 562 2.55 15.39 40.59
CA VAL A 562 3.27 16.20 41.54
C VAL A 562 2.78 17.64 41.40
N SER A 563 2.07 18.10 42.42
CA SER A 563 1.48 19.45 42.47
C SER A 563 2.20 20.35 43.49
N GLY A 564 1.85 21.63 43.51
CA GLY A 564 2.48 22.62 44.37
C GLY A 564 3.69 23.34 43.75
N VAL A 565 4.01 23.08 42.50
CA VAL A 565 5.11 23.71 41.79
C VAL A 565 4.66 25.04 41.20
N ALA A 566 5.28 26.12 41.57
CA ALA A 566 4.99 27.44 41.05
C ALA A 566 5.57 27.62 39.62
N PRO A 567 4.93 28.39 38.72
CA PRO A 567 5.51 28.77 37.45
C PRO A 567 6.91 29.41 37.62
N GLY A 568 7.87 29.00 36.78
CA GLY A 568 9.23 29.50 36.82
C GLY A 568 10.11 28.92 37.93
N THR A 569 9.67 27.93 38.70
CA THR A 569 10.50 27.24 39.70
C THR A 569 11.63 26.50 38.99
N ALA A 570 12.90 26.89 39.24
CA ALA A 570 14.06 26.17 38.71
C ALA A 570 14.21 24.78 39.36
N LEU A 571 14.77 23.80 38.62
CA LEU A 571 15.03 22.45 39.14
C LEU A 571 15.81 22.46 40.46
N ALA A 572 16.87 23.31 40.59
CA ALA A 572 17.63 23.42 41.82
C ALA A 572 16.79 23.89 42.99
N ALA A 573 15.86 24.84 42.79
CA ALA A 573 14.93 25.29 43.81
C ALA A 573 13.91 24.22 44.18
N PHE A 574 13.37 23.50 43.21
CA PHE A 574 12.49 22.38 43.42
C PHE A 574 13.17 21.30 44.27
N THR A 575 14.35 20.82 43.85
CA THR A 575 15.07 19.75 44.56
C THR A 575 15.53 20.17 45.97
N SER A 576 15.88 21.44 46.19
CA SER A 576 16.24 21.93 47.53
C SER A 576 15.03 22.07 48.44
N SER A 577 13.85 22.35 47.90
CA SER A 577 12.59 22.48 48.69
C SER A 577 11.91 21.11 48.93
N LEU A 578 12.21 20.12 48.14
CA LEU A 578 11.75 18.74 48.31
C LEU A 578 12.77 17.98 49.15
N GLY A 579 12.55 17.93 50.47
CA GLY A 579 13.40 17.16 51.34
C GLY A 579 13.17 15.68 51.20
N VAL A 580 14.15 14.95 50.64
CA VAL A 580 14.14 13.48 50.54
C VAL A 580 15.25 12.93 51.47
N SER A 581 14.87 12.10 52.42
CA SER A 581 15.80 11.38 53.28
C SER A 581 15.64 9.88 53.09
N GLY A 582 16.75 9.12 53.06
CA GLY A 582 16.76 7.68 52.89
C GLY A 582 16.44 7.20 51.45
N GLY A 583 16.38 8.10 50.51
CA GLY A 583 16.12 7.81 49.07
C GLY A 583 16.90 8.72 48.12
N THR A 584 16.89 8.39 46.86
CA THR A 584 17.49 9.15 45.74
C THR A 584 16.40 9.81 44.91
N LEU A 585 16.50 11.14 44.76
CA LEU A 585 15.60 11.92 43.91
C LEU A 585 16.18 12.07 42.51
N THR A 586 15.42 11.75 41.49
CA THR A 586 15.74 12.01 40.09
C THR A 586 14.61 12.80 39.43
N VAL A 587 14.96 13.74 38.55
CA VAL A 587 14.00 14.52 37.76
C VAL A 587 14.44 14.50 36.31
N THR A 588 13.53 14.16 35.43
CA THR A 588 13.74 14.19 33.97
C THR A 588 12.69 15.08 33.30
N ASP A 589 12.99 15.57 32.12
CA ASP A 589 11.99 16.22 31.27
C ASP A 589 10.97 15.24 30.69
N ALA A 590 9.98 15.74 29.95
CA ALA A 590 8.94 14.93 29.30
C ALA A 590 9.49 13.93 28.27
N SER A 591 10.71 14.08 27.79
CA SER A 591 11.39 13.14 26.89
C SER A 591 12.20 12.06 27.62
N GLY A 592 12.32 12.17 28.97
CA GLY A 592 13.15 11.30 29.80
C GLY A 592 14.61 11.76 29.93
N ALA A 593 14.98 12.92 29.39
CA ALA A 593 16.32 13.46 29.50
C ALA A 593 16.54 14.21 30.84
N ALA A 594 17.78 14.20 31.34
CA ALA A 594 18.15 14.95 32.55
C ALA A 594 18.05 16.46 32.33
N LYS A 595 17.47 17.18 33.29
CA LYS A 595 17.32 18.63 33.23
C LYS A 595 18.53 19.34 33.84
N ALA A 596 18.87 20.52 33.30
CA ALA A 596 19.87 21.41 33.91
C ALA A 596 19.33 22.01 35.21
N PRO A 597 20.20 22.29 36.22
CA PRO A 597 19.76 22.80 37.53
C PRO A 597 19.00 24.14 37.48
N ASP A 598 19.30 24.97 36.50
CA ASP A 598 18.66 26.28 36.25
C ASP A 598 17.41 26.21 35.36
N ALA A 599 17.16 25.06 34.73
CA ALA A 599 15.99 24.89 33.92
C ALA A 599 14.69 24.95 34.74
N PRO A 600 13.62 25.59 34.24
CA PRO A 600 12.35 25.63 34.96
C PRO A 600 11.71 24.24 35.01
N MET A 601 10.97 23.98 36.08
CA MET A 601 10.07 22.82 36.15
C MET A 601 8.89 23.06 35.24
N CYS A 602 8.57 22.04 34.43
CA CYS A 602 7.54 22.11 33.42
C CYS A 602 6.41 21.12 33.72
N THR A 603 5.21 21.41 33.27
CA THR A 603 4.15 20.39 33.21
C THR A 603 4.58 19.24 32.28
N GLY A 604 4.64 18.03 32.82
CA GLY A 604 5.13 16.84 32.11
C GLY A 604 6.54 16.39 32.54
N ASP A 605 7.29 17.18 33.34
CA ASP A 605 8.51 16.67 33.96
C ASP A 605 8.21 15.49 34.88
N PHE A 606 9.11 14.51 34.91
CA PHE A 606 8.91 13.29 35.70
C PHE A 606 9.83 13.30 36.92
N VAL A 607 9.24 13.17 38.10
CA VAL A 607 9.94 13.08 39.41
C VAL A 607 9.87 11.64 39.89
N LYS A 608 11.02 11.05 40.25
CA LYS A 608 11.15 9.70 40.79
C LYS A 608 11.98 9.70 42.05
N ILE A 609 11.49 9.07 43.11
CA ILE A 609 12.21 8.85 44.36
C ILE A 609 12.36 7.35 44.54
N THR A 610 13.63 6.91 44.64
CA THR A 610 13.98 5.50 44.79
C THR A 610 14.75 5.23 46.08
N TYR A 611 14.76 3.96 46.49
CA TYR A 611 15.56 3.47 47.62
C TYR A 611 16.07 2.06 47.30
N GLU A 612 17.07 1.61 48.03
CA GLU A 612 17.57 0.24 47.89
C GLU A 612 16.75 -0.73 48.74
N LEU A 613 16.29 -1.81 48.12
CA LEU A 613 15.59 -2.90 48.74
C LEU A 613 16.26 -4.22 48.32
N ASP A 614 16.89 -4.93 49.27
CA ASP A 614 17.57 -6.20 49.05
C ASP A 614 18.59 -6.19 47.88
N GLY A 615 19.29 -5.06 47.73
CA GLY A 615 20.30 -4.86 46.65
C GLY A 615 19.71 -4.46 45.31
N ALA A 616 18.43 -4.16 45.23
CA ALA A 616 17.73 -3.70 44.01
C ALA A 616 17.12 -2.30 44.23
N GLU A 617 17.04 -1.52 43.17
CA GLU A 617 16.31 -0.23 43.18
C GLU A 617 14.80 -0.44 43.27
N ALA A 618 14.18 0.12 44.29
CA ALA A 618 12.73 0.17 44.50
C ALA A 618 12.19 1.60 44.39
N VAL A 619 11.05 1.79 43.78
CA VAL A 619 10.43 3.13 43.67
C VAL A 619 9.56 3.38 44.90
N PHE A 620 9.86 4.48 45.62
CA PHE A 620 9.07 4.93 46.77
C PHE A 620 7.92 5.85 46.34
N ALA A 621 8.19 6.81 45.46
CA ALA A 621 7.22 7.72 44.89
C ALA A 621 7.65 8.17 43.50
N SER A 622 6.69 8.35 42.62
CA SER A 622 6.93 8.99 41.33
C SER A 622 5.68 9.75 40.86
N GLY A 623 5.88 10.70 39.96
CA GLY A 623 4.77 11.45 39.39
C GLY A 623 5.22 12.51 38.40
N TYR A 624 4.28 12.90 37.57
CA TYR A 624 4.47 13.98 36.61
C TYR A 624 4.14 15.33 37.26
N VAL A 625 5.01 16.29 37.04
CA VAL A 625 4.79 17.65 37.52
C VAL A 625 3.64 18.31 36.79
N VAL A 626 2.78 18.96 37.55
CA VAL A 626 1.74 19.86 37.05
C VAL A 626 2.00 21.25 37.56
N VAL A 627 2.40 22.14 36.66
CA VAL A 627 2.59 23.58 36.96
C VAL A 627 1.31 24.31 36.55
N ALA A 628 0.63 24.91 37.53
CA ALA A 628 -0.65 25.58 37.26
C ALA A 628 -0.46 26.73 36.25
N GLY A 629 -1.20 26.65 35.16
CA GLY A 629 -1.15 27.60 34.05
C GLY A 629 -0.15 27.27 32.92
N ASP A 630 0.81 26.37 33.12
CA ASP A 630 1.72 25.87 32.10
C ASP A 630 1.07 24.70 31.33
N ILE A 631 0.17 25.04 30.41
CA ILE A 631 -0.67 24.10 29.67
C ILE A 631 0.09 23.44 28.53
N ASN A 632 1.11 24.12 27.99
CA ASN A 632 1.90 23.62 26.87
C ASN A 632 3.17 22.85 27.33
N GLY A 633 3.51 22.90 28.62
CA GLY A 633 4.63 22.17 29.19
C GLY A 633 5.99 22.81 28.90
N ASP A 634 6.07 24.12 28.64
CA ASP A 634 7.33 24.83 28.36
C ASP A 634 7.96 25.46 29.64
N GLY A 635 7.32 25.35 30.80
CA GLY A 635 7.75 25.82 32.10
C GLY A 635 7.43 27.28 32.36
N ALA A 636 6.73 27.97 31.48
CA ALA A 636 6.31 29.34 31.61
C ALA A 636 4.79 29.49 31.38
N VAL A 637 4.16 30.41 32.09
CA VAL A 637 2.78 30.79 31.79
C VAL A 637 2.78 31.93 30.79
N THR A 638 2.33 31.69 29.57
CA THR A 638 2.42 32.61 28.45
C THR A 638 1.05 32.78 27.74
N ILE A 639 1.02 33.64 26.71
CA ILE A 639 -0.18 33.80 25.89
C ILE A 639 -0.53 32.51 25.14
N SER A 640 0.44 31.62 24.89
CA SER A 640 0.20 30.31 24.24
C SER A 640 -0.69 29.43 25.12
N ASP A 641 -0.53 29.45 26.41
CA ASP A 641 -1.34 28.69 27.37
C ASP A 641 -2.77 29.24 27.45
N LEU A 642 -2.88 30.58 27.46
CA LEU A 642 -4.18 31.25 27.38
C LEU A 642 -4.96 30.84 26.12
N ILE A 643 -4.27 30.78 24.99
CA ILE A 643 -4.89 30.39 23.71
C ILE A 643 -5.31 28.93 23.73
N LYS A 644 -4.48 28.02 24.30
CA LYS A 644 -4.83 26.60 24.41
C LYS A 644 -6.09 26.40 25.27
N LEU A 645 -6.16 27.04 26.43
CA LEU A 645 -7.36 26.98 27.28
C LEU A 645 -8.59 27.58 26.60
N ARG A 646 -8.44 28.75 25.95
CA ARG A 646 -9.54 29.36 25.19
C ARG A 646 -10.07 28.42 24.10
N ASN A 647 -9.19 27.78 23.34
CA ASN A 647 -9.59 26.85 22.28
C ASN A 647 -10.31 25.63 22.83
N HIS A 648 -9.88 25.12 23.99
CA HIS A 648 -10.59 24.04 24.69
C HIS A 648 -12.00 24.46 25.09
N LEU A 649 -12.17 25.63 25.71
CA LEU A 649 -13.46 26.16 26.12
C LEU A 649 -14.41 26.46 24.94
N LEU A 650 -13.85 26.78 23.77
CA LEU A 650 -14.60 26.98 22.52
C LEU A 650 -14.86 25.68 21.74
N GLY A 651 -14.38 24.55 22.20
CA GLY A 651 -14.49 23.27 21.49
C GLY A 651 -13.69 23.19 20.19
N THR A 652 -12.72 24.09 19.97
CA THR A 652 -11.86 24.13 18.77
C THR A 652 -10.50 23.46 18.99
N GLY A 653 -10.24 22.97 20.22
CA GLY A 653 -9.06 22.19 20.60
C GLY A 653 -9.33 21.49 21.92
N GLU A 654 -8.91 20.23 22.07
CA GLU A 654 -9.14 19.43 23.26
C GLU A 654 -7.88 19.46 24.15
N LEU A 655 -8.05 19.65 25.46
CA LEU A 655 -7.04 19.44 26.50
C LEU A 655 -7.34 18.14 27.23
N THR A 656 -6.32 17.33 27.47
CA THR A 656 -6.42 16.04 28.15
C THR A 656 -5.25 15.86 29.14
N GLY A 657 -5.38 14.94 30.08
CA GLY A 657 -4.31 14.52 31.00
C GLY A 657 -3.67 15.69 31.77
N LEU A 658 -2.33 15.82 31.69
CA LEU A 658 -1.59 16.84 32.43
C LEU A 658 -1.88 18.27 31.95
N SER A 659 -2.11 18.47 30.64
CA SER A 659 -2.46 19.78 30.09
C SER A 659 -3.81 20.27 30.63
N LEU A 660 -4.79 19.37 30.77
CA LEU A 660 -6.09 19.69 31.37
C LEU A 660 -5.93 20.00 32.87
N ALA A 661 -5.10 19.24 33.60
CA ALA A 661 -4.82 19.49 35.00
C ALA A 661 -4.08 20.82 35.22
N ALA A 662 -3.14 21.20 34.35
CA ALA A 662 -2.46 22.48 34.39
C ALA A 662 -3.39 23.66 34.05
N ALA A 663 -4.46 23.41 33.30
CA ALA A 663 -5.46 24.40 32.93
C ALA A 663 -6.45 24.73 34.06
N ASP A 664 -6.66 23.83 35.02
CA ASP A 664 -7.45 24.06 36.25
C ASP A 664 -6.64 24.83 37.29
N VAL A 665 -6.47 26.12 37.04
CA VAL A 665 -5.62 27.01 37.85
C VAL A 665 -6.24 27.34 39.20
N ASP A 666 -7.55 27.29 39.34
CA ASP A 666 -8.25 27.56 40.59
C ASP A 666 -8.53 26.28 41.40
N ARG A 667 -8.14 25.09 40.87
CA ARG A 667 -8.31 23.77 41.48
C ARG A 667 -9.75 23.41 41.82
N SER A 668 -10.68 23.87 40.96
CA SER A 668 -12.08 23.54 41.05
C SER A 668 -12.42 22.12 40.62
N GLY A 669 -11.44 21.44 39.97
CA GLY A 669 -11.58 20.12 39.34
C GLY A 669 -12.01 20.19 37.87
N THR A 670 -12.15 21.39 37.32
CA THR A 670 -12.56 21.58 35.93
C THR A 670 -11.86 22.81 35.31
N ALA A 671 -11.32 22.66 34.11
CA ALA A 671 -10.82 23.81 33.35
C ALA A 671 -11.99 24.65 32.81
N ALA A 672 -12.15 25.89 33.28
CA ALA A 672 -13.29 26.75 33.04
C ALA A 672 -12.91 28.21 32.68
N ILE A 673 -13.90 29.06 32.49
CA ILE A 673 -13.67 30.48 32.19
C ILE A 673 -12.94 31.22 33.30
N ASN A 674 -13.10 30.79 34.56
CA ASN A 674 -12.42 31.38 35.72
C ASN A 674 -10.91 31.18 35.62
N ASP A 675 -10.45 30.03 35.14
CA ASP A 675 -9.02 29.73 34.96
C ASP A 675 -8.44 30.58 33.84
N LEU A 676 -9.18 30.79 32.76
CA LEU A 676 -8.80 31.67 31.68
C LEU A 676 -8.59 33.10 32.21
N ILE A 677 -9.48 33.58 33.09
CA ILE A 677 -9.39 34.89 33.71
C ILE A 677 -8.15 34.98 34.63
N ARG A 678 -7.86 33.91 35.39
CA ARG A 678 -6.66 33.85 36.26
C ARG A 678 -5.38 33.86 35.45
N ILE A 679 -5.26 33.08 34.39
CA ILE A 679 -4.11 33.10 33.48
C ILE A 679 -3.95 34.50 32.85
N ARG A 680 -5.03 35.10 32.34
CA ARG A 680 -4.99 36.46 31.79
C ARG A 680 -4.49 37.49 32.83
N ASN A 681 -5.00 37.45 34.04
CA ASN A 681 -4.61 38.39 35.11
C ASN A 681 -3.15 38.20 35.52
N HIS A 682 -2.66 36.96 35.50
CA HIS A 682 -1.24 36.68 35.74
C HIS A 682 -0.36 37.32 34.65
N LEU A 683 -0.75 37.14 33.36
CA LEU A 683 -0.04 37.71 32.21
C LEU A 683 -0.04 39.25 32.22
N LEU A 684 -1.10 39.86 32.75
CA LEU A 684 -1.21 41.32 32.92
C LEU A 684 -0.49 41.84 34.18
N GLY A 685 0.08 40.95 34.99
CA GLY A 685 0.73 41.32 36.23
C GLY A 685 -0.23 41.81 37.34
N THR A 686 -1.55 41.63 37.17
CA THR A 686 -2.58 42.06 38.15
C THR A 686 -2.89 41.01 39.21
N ALA A 687 -2.47 39.78 39.02
CA ALA A 687 -2.54 38.69 39.98
C ALA A 687 -1.45 37.67 39.70
N THR A 688 -1.03 36.90 40.73
CA THR A 688 -0.07 35.80 40.57
C THR A 688 -0.80 34.46 40.65
N ILE A 689 -0.44 33.51 39.80
CA ILE A 689 -0.85 32.12 39.96
C ILE A 689 -0.05 31.53 41.11
N THR A 690 -0.73 31.11 42.16
CA THR A 690 -0.13 30.42 43.31
C THR A 690 -0.23 28.92 43.12
N PRO A 691 0.82 28.15 43.45
CA PRO A 691 0.90 26.70 43.28
C PRO A 691 -0.11 25.93 44.17
#